data_154fd9ff5004a259ea0b15e1dfbf4b4a
#
_entry.id   154fd9ff5004a259ea0b15e1dfbf4b4a
#
_cell.length_a   1.000
_cell.length_b   1.000
_cell.length_c   1.000
_cell.angle_alpha   90.00
_cell.angle_beta   90.00
_cell.angle_gamma   90.00
#
_symmetry.space_group_name_H-M   'P 1'
#
loop_
_entity.id
_entity.type
_entity.pdbx_description
1 polymer ?
#
loop_
_entity_poly.entity_id
_entity_poly.type
_entity_poly.pdbx_seq_one_letter_code
_entity_poly.pdbx_strand_id
1 'polypeptide(L)'
;MPRKYSLEKTRNIGIMAHIDAGKTTTTERILYYTGVNYKIGETHEGTATMDWMEQEQERGITITSAATTCFWRDTRINIIDTPGHVDFTVEVERSLRVLDGSVTVLCAKGGVEPQSETVWRQADHYHVPRMIYINKMDIMGADFYNVLNMVHERLKCNAVPIQLPIGKEESFRGIVDLVEMNARVFYDDLGKDMRTEEIPEDMRDLAAEYRDKLLEAVSDFDEEIMELYLEGEEVPADKIRAAIRKATVAVEMVPVVCGTSYKNKGVQKLLDAIVDYMPSPLDVPPVEGVNPKTDEVEQRHADDEAPFSALAFKIMTDPYVGKLGFFRVYSGTLETGKTVMNSTKGVRERVGRILQMHANHREDLTQVWSGDIAAAVGLKNTTTGDTLCDEKAPIVLESMEFPDPVIRVAIEPKTKAGQEKMGIALAKLAEEDPTFKTYTDEETGQTIIAGMGELHLEIIVDRLLREFKVEANVGKPQVSYKETVRRAATVDTRYSRQTGGKGQFAHVKLTIEPNEPGNGYEFINKVTGGAIPKEFIPCVDQGIQGAMLSGVLAGYQVVDIKATLLDGSFHEVDSSEMAFKICGSMAFKEACQKADPVLLEPIMKVVVTAPDDYMGDVMGDINARRGQIVGTDIRNGTAMIESNVPLSTMFGYATDLRSKTQGRATYSMEPSHFVELPKSLQEALVNSRQGSNK
;
A
#
# COMPACT_ATOMS: atom_id res chain seq x y z
N MET A 1 -11.02 -3.57 -33.74
CA MET A 1 -10.30 -4.80 -34.19
C MET A 1 -10.58 -5.89 -33.17
N PRO A 2 -10.58 -7.19 -33.50
CA PRO A 2 -10.71 -8.23 -32.51
C PRO A 2 -9.50 -8.18 -31.56
N ARG A 3 -9.72 -8.55 -30.29
CA ARG A 3 -8.65 -8.60 -29.27
C ARG A 3 -7.58 -9.63 -29.69
N LYS A 4 -6.32 -9.29 -29.46
CA LYS A 4 -5.17 -10.14 -29.87
C LYS A 4 -4.98 -11.35 -28.94
N TYR A 5 -5.24 -11.17 -27.65
CA TYR A 5 -5.14 -12.21 -26.61
C TYR A 5 -6.47 -12.34 -25.89
N SER A 6 -6.98 -13.55 -25.70
CA SER A 6 -8.21 -13.79 -24.96
C SER A 6 -8.04 -13.44 -23.46
N LEU A 7 -9.15 -13.22 -22.76
CA LEU A 7 -9.15 -12.99 -21.32
C LEU A 7 -8.48 -14.15 -20.56
N GLU A 8 -8.74 -15.38 -20.97
CA GLU A 8 -8.11 -16.58 -20.39
C GLU A 8 -6.58 -16.58 -20.50
N LYS A 9 -6.05 -15.96 -21.57
CA LYS A 9 -4.61 -15.82 -21.85
C LYS A 9 -4.07 -14.44 -21.42
N THR A 10 -4.65 -13.85 -20.40
CA THR A 10 -4.19 -12.60 -19.79
C THR A 10 -3.89 -12.84 -18.32
N ARG A 11 -2.81 -12.27 -17.81
CA ARG A 11 -2.41 -12.29 -16.39
C ARG A 11 -2.09 -10.87 -15.97
N ASN A 12 -2.71 -10.40 -14.90
CA ASN A 12 -2.42 -9.11 -14.28
C ASN A 12 -1.79 -9.40 -12.93
N ILE A 13 -0.48 -9.30 -12.85
CA ILE A 13 0.28 -9.70 -11.66
C ILE A 13 1.10 -8.56 -11.08
N GLY A 14 1.22 -8.55 -9.74
CA GLY A 14 2.15 -7.72 -9.01
C GLY A 14 3.37 -8.51 -8.58
N ILE A 15 4.54 -7.87 -8.62
CA ILE A 15 5.74 -8.44 -8.00
C ILE A 15 6.02 -7.67 -6.71
N MET A 16 5.95 -8.36 -5.60
CA MET A 16 6.07 -7.83 -4.26
C MET A 16 7.26 -8.42 -3.55
N ALA A 17 7.95 -7.62 -2.77
CA ALA A 17 9.10 -8.08 -2.00
C ALA A 17 9.45 -7.07 -0.90
N HIS A 18 10.20 -7.53 0.11
CA HIS A 18 10.93 -6.62 0.97
C HIS A 18 12.16 -6.02 0.25
N ILE A 19 12.76 -5.02 0.86
CA ILE A 19 13.98 -4.39 0.34
C ILE A 19 15.07 -5.47 0.19
N ASP A 20 15.81 -5.39 -0.91
CA ASP A 20 16.91 -6.32 -1.23
C ASP A 20 16.54 -7.79 -1.42
N ALA A 21 15.27 -8.18 -1.52
CA ALA A 21 14.90 -9.56 -1.90
C ALA A 21 15.23 -9.88 -3.37
N GLY A 22 15.52 -8.87 -4.18
CA GLY A 22 15.82 -9.01 -5.60
C GLY A 22 14.60 -8.87 -6.50
N LYS A 23 13.60 -8.08 -6.09
CA LYS A 23 12.38 -7.79 -6.84
C LYS A 23 12.68 -7.25 -8.24
N THR A 24 13.34 -6.08 -8.33
CA THR A 24 13.66 -5.43 -9.60
C THR A 24 14.55 -6.31 -10.47
N THR A 25 15.53 -7.02 -9.88
CA THR A 25 16.34 -8.00 -10.61
C THR A 25 15.48 -9.11 -11.21
N THR A 26 14.48 -9.60 -10.48
CA THR A 26 13.55 -10.65 -10.97
C THR A 26 12.71 -10.10 -12.13
N THR A 27 12.17 -8.90 -12.01
CA THR A 27 11.38 -8.25 -13.07
C THR A 27 12.23 -8.01 -14.31
N GLU A 28 13.47 -7.50 -14.17
CA GLU A 28 14.39 -7.32 -15.30
C GLU A 28 14.72 -8.64 -16.02
N ARG A 29 14.87 -9.75 -15.29
CA ARG A 29 15.10 -11.08 -15.90
C ARG A 29 13.85 -11.58 -16.61
N ILE A 30 12.66 -11.35 -16.08
CA ILE A 30 11.39 -11.63 -16.76
C ILE A 30 11.34 -10.88 -18.10
N LEU A 31 11.64 -9.56 -18.10
CA LEU A 31 11.64 -8.75 -19.32
C LEU A 31 12.69 -9.21 -20.34
N TYR A 32 13.84 -9.66 -19.87
CA TYR A 32 14.89 -10.21 -20.73
C TYR A 32 14.47 -11.53 -21.40
N TYR A 33 13.94 -12.49 -20.64
CA TYR A 33 13.52 -13.79 -21.20
C TYR A 33 12.30 -13.70 -22.11
N THR A 34 11.43 -12.74 -21.86
CA THR A 34 10.25 -12.47 -22.71
C THR A 34 10.58 -11.63 -23.96
N GLY A 35 11.85 -11.19 -24.10
CA GLY A 35 12.33 -10.44 -25.27
C GLY A 35 11.91 -8.97 -25.31
N VAL A 36 11.38 -8.44 -24.21
CA VAL A 36 11.07 -7.00 -24.09
C VAL A 36 12.37 -6.20 -23.97
N ASN A 37 13.35 -6.69 -23.20
CA ASN A 37 14.66 -6.11 -23.08
C ASN A 37 15.71 -6.95 -23.84
N TYR A 38 16.58 -6.27 -24.62
CA TYR A 38 17.68 -6.93 -25.32
C TYR A 38 18.93 -7.09 -24.47
N LYS A 39 19.06 -6.31 -23.40
CA LYS A 39 20.15 -6.35 -22.42
C LYS A 39 19.58 -6.59 -21.03
N ILE A 40 20.37 -7.28 -20.22
CA ILE A 40 20.07 -7.48 -18.81
C ILE A 40 20.35 -6.15 -18.07
N GLY A 41 19.32 -5.57 -17.46
CA GLY A 41 19.46 -4.41 -16.57
C GLY A 41 19.92 -4.85 -15.17
N GLU A 42 20.80 -4.05 -14.57
CA GLU A 42 21.31 -4.26 -13.19
C GLU A 42 20.94 -3.08 -12.31
N THR A 43 20.33 -3.35 -11.15
CA THR A 43 19.92 -2.32 -10.20
C THR A 43 21.11 -1.56 -9.62
N HIS A 44 22.21 -2.25 -9.31
CA HIS A 44 23.42 -1.63 -8.74
C HIS A 44 24.18 -0.74 -9.74
N GLU A 45 23.96 -0.92 -11.03
CA GLU A 45 24.55 -0.10 -12.09
C GLU A 45 23.61 1.01 -12.57
N GLY A 46 22.39 1.12 -12.01
CA GLY A 46 21.39 2.08 -12.44
C GLY A 46 20.86 1.85 -13.87
N THR A 47 20.99 0.63 -14.40
CA THR A 47 20.61 0.27 -15.77
C THR A 47 19.26 -0.46 -15.84
N ALA A 48 18.58 -0.65 -14.71
CA ALA A 48 17.28 -1.30 -14.63
C ALA A 48 16.21 -0.48 -15.36
N THR A 49 15.43 -1.12 -16.21
CA THR A 49 14.39 -0.49 -17.03
C THR A 49 13.19 -0.07 -16.19
N MET A 50 12.86 -0.84 -15.16
CA MET A 50 11.71 -0.60 -14.29
C MET A 50 11.95 0.55 -13.30
N ASP A 51 13.16 0.71 -12.83
CA ASP A 51 13.57 1.84 -11.96
C ASP A 51 13.97 3.02 -12.87
N TRP A 52 12.98 3.75 -13.37
CA TRP A 52 13.16 4.80 -14.39
C TRP A 52 13.48 6.19 -13.82
N MET A 53 13.20 6.41 -12.53
CA MET A 53 13.50 7.65 -11.84
C MET A 53 14.97 7.70 -11.47
N GLU A 54 15.61 8.88 -11.60
CA GLU A 54 17.02 9.08 -11.17
C GLU A 54 17.21 8.70 -9.69
N GLN A 55 16.22 9.01 -8.84
CA GLN A 55 16.24 8.69 -7.41
C GLN A 55 16.19 7.18 -7.14
N GLU A 56 15.44 6.42 -7.94
CA GLU A 56 15.40 4.96 -7.86
C GLU A 56 16.75 4.36 -8.22
N GLN A 57 17.33 4.83 -9.31
CA GLN A 57 18.64 4.38 -9.81
C GLN A 57 19.79 4.70 -8.85
N GLU A 58 19.81 5.91 -8.30
CA GLU A 58 20.84 6.34 -7.35
C GLU A 58 20.78 5.59 -6.02
N ARG A 59 19.56 5.26 -5.56
CA ARG A 59 19.33 4.61 -4.25
C ARG A 59 19.24 3.10 -4.35
N GLY A 60 19.04 2.56 -5.56
CA GLY A 60 18.82 1.12 -5.80
C GLY A 60 17.51 0.59 -5.20
N ILE A 61 16.49 1.43 -5.07
CA ILE A 61 15.17 1.07 -4.53
C ILE A 61 14.07 1.54 -5.47
N THR A 62 13.02 0.73 -5.61
CA THR A 62 11.80 1.14 -6.31
C THR A 62 10.98 2.07 -5.41
N ILE A 63 10.62 3.24 -5.92
CA ILE A 63 9.85 4.29 -5.22
C ILE A 63 8.41 4.29 -5.72
N THR A 64 8.23 4.27 -7.05
CA THR A 64 6.92 4.28 -7.68
C THR A 64 6.65 2.96 -8.39
N SER A 65 5.39 2.52 -8.36
CA SER A 65 4.99 1.34 -9.13
C SER A 65 5.15 1.60 -10.63
N ALA A 66 5.75 0.66 -11.34
CA ALA A 66 5.89 0.70 -12.79
C ALA A 66 5.10 -0.44 -13.43
N ALA A 67 4.38 -0.14 -14.50
CA ALA A 67 3.63 -1.12 -15.25
C ALA A 67 4.35 -1.48 -16.55
N THR A 68 4.40 -2.77 -16.86
CA THR A 68 4.95 -3.27 -18.13
C THR A 68 4.16 -4.47 -18.62
N THR A 69 4.25 -4.74 -19.90
CA THR A 69 3.58 -5.90 -20.52
C THR A 69 4.63 -6.77 -21.21
N CYS A 70 4.55 -8.06 -20.98
CA CYS A 70 5.39 -9.05 -21.66
C CYS A 70 4.54 -10.25 -22.13
N PHE A 71 5.17 -11.17 -22.86
CA PHE A 71 4.49 -12.31 -23.47
C PHE A 71 5.27 -13.58 -23.23
N TRP A 72 4.58 -14.62 -22.73
CA TRP A 72 5.19 -15.94 -22.49
C TRP A 72 4.19 -17.05 -22.83
N ARG A 73 4.61 -18.04 -23.61
CA ARG A 73 3.75 -19.19 -24.01
C ARG A 73 2.36 -18.77 -24.47
N ASP A 74 2.27 -17.83 -25.43
CA ASP A 74 1.00 -17.27 -25.94
C ASP A 74 0.12 -16.57 -24.89
N THR A 75 0.67 -16.22 -23.74
CA THR A 75 -0.03 -15.52 -22.67
C THR A 75 0.52 -14.11 -22.55
N ARG A 76 -0.36 -13.14 -22.45
CA ARG A 76 -0.03 -11.74 -22.14
C ARG A 76 0.06 -11.60 -20.62
N ILE A 77 1.18 -11.09 -20.13
CA ILE A 77 1.43 -10.85 -18.72
C ILE A 77 1.63 -9.34 -18.53
N ASN A 78 0.71 -8.71 -17.83
CA ASN A 78 0.86 -7.35 -17.36
C ASN A 78 1.46 -7.43 -15.96
N ILE A 79 2.61 -6.78 -15.78
CA ILE A 79 3.35 -6.78 -14.50
C ILE A 79 3.29 -5.38 -13.94
N ILE A 80 2.91 -5.27 -12.67
CA ILE A 80 3.08 -4.06 -11.87
C ILE A 80 4.17 -4.35 -10.84
N ASP A 81 5.31 -3.67 -11.02
CA ASP A 81 6.41 -3.71 -10.06
C ASP A 81 6.12 -2.73 -8.93
N THR A 82 6.04 -3.21 -7.67
CA THR A 82 5.62 -2.41 -6.52
C THR A 82 6.82 -2.02 -5.65
N PRO A 83 6.80 -0.87 -4.95
CA PRO A 83 7.84 -0.54 -3.99
C PRO A 83 7.96 -1.57 -2.88
N GLY A 84 9.17 -1.76 -2.37
CA GLY A 84 9.43 -2.64 -1.22
C GLY A 84 9.58 -1.88 0.11
N HIS A 85 9.54 -0.55 0.12
CA HIS A 85 9.77 0.27 1.31
C HIS A 85 8.46 0.67 1.99
N VAL A 86 8.43 0.66 3.31
CA VAL A 86 7.22 0.96 4.11
C VAL A 86 6.64 2.36 3.89
N ASP A 87 7.48 3.36 3.57
CA ASP A 87 7.03 4.72 3.26
C ASP A 87 6.15 4.78 2.00
N PHE A 88 6.19 3.73 1.17
CA PHE A 88 5.46 3.61 -0.10
C PHE A 88 4.42 2.48 -0.11
N THR A 89 3.97 2.03 1.07
CA THR A 89 2.96 0.95 1.18
C THR A 89 1.66 1.26 0.45
N VAL A 90 1.33 2.52 0.30
CA VAL A 90 0.16 2.98 -0.47
C VAL A 90 0.28 2.67 -1.97
N GLU A 91 1.49 2.75 -2.54
CA GLU A 91 1.73 2.31 -3.91
C GLU A 91 1.47 0.80 -4.07
N VAL A 92 1.83 0.01 -3.05
CA VAL A 92 1.54 -1.43 -3.00
C VAL A 92 0.03 -1.66 -2.94
N GLU A 93 -0.68 -0.96 -2.06
CA GLU A 93 -2.12 -1.09 -1.88
C GLU A 93 -2.90 -0.71 -3.15
N ARG A 94 -2.55 0.41 -3.79
CA ARG A 94 -3.10 0.81 -5.09
C ARG A 94 -2.92 -0.27 -6.15
N SER A 95 -1.76 -0.88 -6.17
CA SER A 95 -1.45 -1.94 -7.12
C SER A 95 -2.24 -3.21 -6.83
N LEU A 96 -2.31 -3.65 -5.56
CA LEU A 96 -3.07 -4.82 -5.13
C LEU A 96 -4.54 -4.74 -5.54
N ARG A 97 -5.13 -3.55 -5.48
CA ARG A 97 -6.54 -3.33 -5.83
C ARG A 97 -6.87 -3.63 -7.29
N VAL A 98 -5.88 -3.53 -8.18
CA VAL A 98 -6.06 -3.71 -9.63
C VAL A 98 -5.41 -4.96 -10.18
N LEU A 99 -4.80 -5.79 -9.34
CA LEU A 99 -4.15 -7.03 -9.73
C LEU A 99 -5.10 -8.22 -9.57
N ASP A 100 -4.92 -9.23 -10.42
CA ASP A 100 -5.62 -10.51 -10.31
C ASP A 100 -4.81 -11.50 -9.45
N GLY A 101 -3.51 -11.34 -9.39
CA GLY A 101 -2.62 -12.16 -8.60
C GLY A 101 -1.28 -11.50 -8.30
N SER A 102 -0.48 -12.08 -7.41
CA SER A 102 0.82 -11.55 -7.06
C SER A 102 1.89 -12.62 -6.88
N VAL A 103 3.13 -12.23 -7.15
CA VAL A 103 4.33 -13.01 -6.87
C VAL A 103 5.08 -12.34 -5.73
N THR A 104 5.17 -13.03 -4.60
CA THR A 104 5.93 -12.56 -3.44
C THR A 104 7.35 -13.12 -3.51
N VAL A 105 8.32 -12.23 -3.70
CA VAL A 105 9.75 -12.59 -3.77
C VAL A 105 10.34 -12.53 -2.37
N LEU A 106 10.84 -13.64 -1.88
CA LEU A 106 11.51 -13.77 -0.58
C LEU A 106 13.01 -14.09 -0.78
N CYS A 107 13.87 -13.54 0.08
CA CYS A 107 15.28 -13.85 0.08
C CYS A 107 15.52 -15.21 0.75
N ALA A 108 16.27 -16.12 0.12
CA ALA A 108 16.57 -17.44 0.66
C ALA A 108 17.36 -17.40 2.00
N LYS A 109 18.00 -16.28 2.32
CA LYS A 109 18.71 -16.05 3.58
C LYS A 109 17.85 -15.37 4.63
N GLY A 110 17.18 -14.26 4.25
CA GLY A 110 16.37 -13.42 5.17
C GLY A 110 14.99 -14.02 5.45
N GLY A 111 14.43 -14.71 4.48
CA GLY A 111 13.10 -15.31 4.58
C GLY A 111 11.98 -14.27 4.67
N VAL A 112 11.08 -14.45 5.62
CA VAL A 112 9.96 -13.55 5.87
C VAL A 112 10.43 -12.42 6.78
N GLU A 113 10.41 -11.21 6.24
CA GLU A 113 10.71 -9.97 6.97
C GLU A 113 9.42 -9.19 7.29
N PRO A 114 9.43 -8.24 8.23
CA PRO A 114 8.23 -7.49 8.63
C PRO A 114 7.52 -6.78 7.48
N GLN A 115 8.30 -6.28 6.50
CA GLN A 115 7.74 -5.69 5.28
C GLN A 115 6.97 -6.72 4.45
N SER A 116 7.49 -7.96 4.37
CA SER A 116 6.79 -9.07 3.71
C SER A 116 5.46 -9.37 4.40
N GLU A 117 5.42 -9.37 5.74
CA GLU A 117 4.20 -9.58 6.50
C GLU A 117 3.16 -8.47 6.26
N THR A 118 3.62 -7.21 6.17
CA THR A 118 2.73 -6.06 5.92
C THR A 118 2.07 -6.16 4.54
N VAL A 119 2.87 -6.39 3.50
CA VAL A 119 2.38 -6.56 2.13
C VAL A 119 1.49 -7.80 2.01
N TRP A 120 1.84 -8.87 2.72
CA TRP A 120 1.04 -10.10 2.77
C TRP A 120 -0.35 -9.83 3.36
N ARG A 121 -0.44 -9.12 4.49
CA ARG A 121 -1.73 -8.75 5.11
C ARG A 121 -2.59 -7.85 4.21
N GLN A 122 -1.96 -6.92 3.48
CA GLN A 122 -2.67 -6.11 2.48
C GLN A 122 -3.25 -6.99 1.37
N ALA A 123 -2.47 -7.96 0.88
CA ALA A 123 -2.95 -8.92 -0.13
C ALA A 123 -4.05 -9.84 0.41
N ASP A 124 -4.04 -10.19 1.72
CA ASP A 124 -5.15 -10.91 2.37
C ASP A 124 -6.42 -10.08 2.38
N HIS A 125 -6.31 -8.79 2.69
CA HIS A 125 -7.45 -7.87 2.71
C HIS A 125 -8.18 -7.80 1.36
N TYR A 126 -7.44 -7.81 0.26
CA TYR A 126 -7.99 -7.79 -1.10
C TYR A 126 -8.22 -9.20 -1.68
N HIS A 127 -8.03 -10.26 -0.91
CA HIS A 127 -8.17 -11.66 -1.35
C HIS A 127 -7.42 -11.98 -2.65
N VAL A 128 -6.21 -11.41 -2.80
CA VAL A 128 -5.39 -11.58 -4.01
C VAL A 128 -4.72 -12.95 -4.00
N PRO A 129 -4.95 -13.81 -5.01
CA PRO A 129 -4.20 -15.05 -5.21
C PRO A 129 -2.70 -14.82 -5.31
N ARG A 130 -1.91 -15.70 -4.70
CA ARG A 130 -0.46 -15.49 -4.55
C ARG A 130 0.35 -16.73 -4.86
N MET A 131 1.60 -16.48 -5.25
CA MET A 131 2.66 -17.48 -5.24
C MET A 131 3.93 -16.89 -4.60
N ILE A 132 4.79 -17.75 -4.10
CA ILE A 132 6.06 -17.36 -3.49
C ILE A 132 7.21 -17.78 -4.40
N TYR A 133 8.15 -16.84 -4.62
CA TYR A 133 9.42 -17.10 -5.27
C TYR A 133 10.57 -16.89 -4.28
N ILE A 134 11.20 -17.98 -3.84
CA ILE A 134 12.38 -17.94 -2.97
C ILE A 134 13.61 -17.70 -3.84
N ASN A 135 14.07 -16.45 -3.81
CA ASN A 135 15.16 -15.92 -4.63
C ASN A 135 16.50 -15.93 -3.89
N LYS A 136 17.58 -15.68 -4.61
CA LYS A 136 18.94 -15.64 -4.07
C LYS A 136 19.40 -16.97 -3.45
N MET A 137 19.06 -18.10 -4.08
CA MET A 137 19.50 -19.43 -3.65
C MET A 137 21.02 -19.63 -3.71
N ASP A 138 21.75 -18.72 -4.39
CA ASP A 138 23.19 -18.73 -4.60
C ASP A 138 24.01 -18.00 -3.54
N ILE A 139 23.39 -17.26 -2.62
CA ILE A 139 24.12 -16.48 -1.59
C ILE A 139 24.46 -17.34 -0.36
N MET A 140 25.54 -16.97 0.33
CA MET A 140 25.94 -17.60 1.57
C MET A 140 24.86 -17.48 2.65
N GLY A 141 24.46 -18.58 3.26
CA GLY A 141 23.38 -18.67 4.23
C GLY A 141 21.99 -18.88 3.62
N ALA A 142 21.89 -19.16 2.32
CA ALA A 142 20.63 -19.52 1.67
C ALA A 142 20.08 -20.85 2.20
N ASP A 143 18.83 -20.87 2.65
CA ASP A 143 18.14 -22.07 3.15
C ASP A 143 16.65 -22.06 2.79
N PHE A 144 16.30 -22.80 1.75
CA PHE A 144 14.93 -22.91 1.23
C PHE A 144 13.95 -23.42 2.29
N TYR A 145 14.32 -24.47 3.02
CA TYR A 145 13.45 -25.15 3.97
C TYR A 145 13.20 -24.29 5.21
N ASN A 146 14.22 -23.56 5.67
CA ASN A 146 14.05 -22.59 6.75
C ASN A 146 13.09 -21.46 6.35
N VAL A 147 13.23 -20.94 5.13
CA VAL A 147 12.30 -19.91 4.61
C VAL A 147 10.87 -20.46 4.53
N LEU A 148 10.69 -21.68 4.04
CA LEU A 148 9.39 -22.33 3.99
C LEU A 148 8.76 -22.46 5.38
N ASN A 149 9.52 -22.86 6.39
CA ASN A 149 9.05 -22.90 7.78
C ASN A 149 8.66 -21.51 8.29
N MET A 150 9.48 -20.47 8.01
CA MET A 150 9.12 -19.08 8.36
C MET A 150 7.82 -18.64 7.72
N VAL A 151 7.55 -19.02 6.47
CA VAL A 151 6.30 -18.73 5.77
C VAL A 151 5.12 -19.36 6.52
N HIS A 152 5.21 -20.64 6.87
CA HIS A 152 4.15 -21.31 7.64
C HIS A 152 3.91 -20.67 9.01
N GLU A 153 4.97 -20.35 9.75
CA GLU A 153 4.88 -19.80 11.10
C GLU A 153 4.38 -18.35 11.12
N ARG A 154 4.90 -17.48 10.23
CA ARG A 154 4.67 -16.04 10.26
C ARG A 154 3.53 -15.58 9.36
N LEU A 155 3.42 -16.13 8.15
CA LEU A 155 2.35 -15.78 7.22
C LEU A 155 1.11 -16.66 7.40
N LYS A 156 1.23 -17.78 8.11
CA LYS A 156 0.13 -18.71 8.46
C LYS A 156 -0.70 -19.13 7.24
N CYS A 157 -0.04 -19.35 6.10
CA CYS A 157 -0.68 -19.75 4.86
C CYS A 157 -0.31 -21.20 4.50
N ASN A 158 -1.13 -21.84 3.68
CA ASN A 158 -0.87 -23.15 3.12
C ASN A 158 0.12 -23.05 1.95
N ALA A 159 1.40 -22.84 2.27
CA ALA A 159 2.47 -22.73 1.30
C ALA A 159 2.99 -24.12 0.93
N VAL A 160 2.83 -24.50 -0.33
CA VAL A 160 3.18 -25.82 -0.82
C VAL A 160 4.26 -25.72 -1.91
N PRO A 161 5.46 -26.30 -1.71
CA PRO A 161 6.47 -26.33 -2.74
C PRO A 161 6.02 -27.13 -3.95
N ILE A 162 6.17 -26.53 -5.13
CA ILE A 162 6.03 -27.21 -6.42
C ILE A 162 7.39 -27.44 -7.07
N GLN A 163 8.44 -26.89 -6.46
CA GLN A 163 9.84 -27.07 -6.86
C GLN A 163 10.70 -27.20 -5.62
N LEU A 164 11.81 -27.95 -5.75
CA LEU A 164 12.86 -28.05 -4.73
C LEU A 164 14.20 -27.60 -5.33
N PRO A 165 15.07 -26.93 -4.56
CA PRO A 165 16.38 -26.52 -5.06
C PRO A 165 17.36 -27.73 -5.15
N ILE A 166 18.13 -27.79 -6.22
CA ILE A 166 19.25 -28.70 -6.35
C ILE A 166 20.53 -27.99 -5.93
N GLY A 167 21.01 -28.31 -4.72
CA GLY A 167 22.09 -27.58 -4.06
C GLY A 167 21.66 -26.27 -3.44
N LYS A 168 22.57 -25.59 -2.75
CA LYS A 168 22.42 -24.29 -2.14
C LYS A 168 23.72 -23.52 -2.23
N GLU A 169 23.64 -22.19 -2.08
CA GLU A 169 24.79 -21.29 -2.17
C GLU A 169 25.53 -21.50 -3.53
N GLU A 170 26.84 -21.57 -3.53
CA GLU A 170 27.65 -21.79 -4.75
C GLU A 170 27.30 -23.10 -5.48
N SER A 171 26.79 -24.11 -4.77
CA SER A 171 26.39 -25.38 -5.35
C SER A 171 25.01 -25.39 -6.00
N PHE A 172 24.25 -24.28 -5.91
CA PHE A 172 22.92 -24.17 -6.53
C PHE A 172 23.03 -24.24 -8.05
N ARG A 173 22.53 -25.35 -8.64
CA ARG A 173 22.67 -25.64 -10.06
C ARG A 173 21.37 -25.89 -10.81
N GLY A 174 20.26 -26.05 -10.08
CA GLY A 174 18.99 -26.37 -10.72
C GLY A 174 17.84 -26.53 -9.73
N ILE A 175 16.74 -27.02 -10.24
CA ILE A 175 15.51 -27.27 -9.49
C ILE A 175 14.94 -28.65 -9.80
N VAL A 176 14.32 -29.29 -8.84
CA VAL A 176 13.44 -30.45 -9.03
C VAL A 176 12.03 -29.93 -9.25
N ASP A 177 11.40 -30.30 -10.36
CA ASP A 177 10.02 -30.03 -10.67
C ASP A 177 9.15 -31.16 -10.07
N LEU A 178 8.38 -30.86 -9.04
CA LEU A 178 7.55 -31.84 -8.33
C LEU A 178 6.28 -32.21 -9.10
N VAL A 179 5.87 -31.43 -10.09
CA VAL A 179 4.72 -31.74 -10.94
C VAL A 179 5.10 -32.74 -12.03
N GLU A 180 6.26 -32.53 -12.66
CA GLU A 180 6.80 -33.41 -13.72
C GLU A 180 7.68 -34.54 -13.20
N MET A 181 8.11 -34.51 -11.94
CA MET A 181 9.07 -35.41 -11.31
C MET A 181 10.34 -35.55 -12.12
N ASN A 182 10.95 -34.44 -12.47
CA ASN A 182 12.24 -34.38 -13.15
C ASN A 182 13.09 -33.20 -12.63
N ALA A 183 14.37 -33.19 -13.00
CA ALA A 183 15.30 -32.12 -12.67
C ALA A 183 15.47 -31.15 -13.84
N ARG A 184 15.57 -29.85 -13.56
CA ARG A 184 15.94 -28.79 -14.50
C ARG A 184 17.28 -28.22 -14.06
N VAL A 185 18.33 -28.57 -14.80
CA VAL A 185 19.73 -28.23 -14.46
C VAL A 185 20.24 -27.17 -15.43
N PHE A 186 20.87 -26.12 -14.91
CA PHE A 186 21.41 -25.00 -15.68
C PHE A 186 22.92 -25.18 -15.87
N TYR A 187 23.38 -25.08 -17.12
CA TYR A 187 24.77 -25.30 -17.52
C TYR A 187 25.49 -24.04 -17.97
N ASP A 188 24.80 -22.92 -18.07
CA ASP A 188 25.36 -21.62 -18.40
C ASP A 188 24.95 -20.52 -17.42
N ASP A 189 25.72 -19.42 -17.39
CA ASP A 189 25.46 -18.28 -16.53
C ASP A 189 24.30 -17.40 -17.03
N LEU A 190 23.84 -17.58 -18.25
CA LEU A 190 22.68 -16.87 -18.82
C LEU A 190 21.37 -17.64 -18.67
N GLY A 191 21.41 -18.85 -18.08
CA GLY A 191 20.26 -19.70 -17.86
C GLY A 191 19.57 -20.18 -19.17
N LYS A 192 20.27 -20.10 -20.31
CA LYS A 192 19.74 -20.51 -21.62
C LYS A 192 19.91 -22.00 -21.87
N ASP A 193 20.99 -22.58 -21.40
CA ASP A 193 21.24 -24.04 -21.48
C ASP A 193 20.65 -24.72 -20.22
N MET A 194 19.32 -24.82 -20.20
CA MET A 194 18.56 -25.56 -19.20
C MET A 194 18.18 -26.93 -19.74
N ARG A 195 18.66 -27.99 -19.09
CA ARG A 195 18.39 -29.37 -19.50
C ARG A 195 17.48 -30.09 -18.54
N THR A 196 16.65 -30.98 -19.10
CA THR A 196 15.81 -31.88 -18.32
C THR A 196 16.58 -33.14 -18.05
N GLU A 197 16.70 -33.52 -16.79
CA GLU A 197 17.45 -34.69 -16.34
C GLU A 197 16.61 -35.48 -15.33
N GLU A 198 17.10 -36.68 -14.97
CA GLU A 198 16.53 -37.40 -13.85
C GLU A 198 16.85 -36.70 -12.52
N ILE A 199 15.98 -36.87 -11.53
CA ILE A 199 16.18 -36.33 -10.19
C ILE A 199 17.47 -36.97 -9.62
N PRO A 200 18.41 -36.16 -9.08
CA PRO A 200 19.61 -36.66 -8.42
C PRO A 200 19.30 -37.73 -7.37
N GLU A 201 20.12 -38.76 -7.29
CA GLU A 201 19.84 -39.91 -6.45
C GLU A 201 19.67 -39.54 -4.96
N ASP A 202 20.47 -38.60 -4.48
CA ASP A 202 20.42 -38.06 -3.12
C ASP A 202 19.16 -37.20 -2.82
N MET A 203 18.39 -36.83 -3.83
CA MET A 203 17.16 -36.07 -3.69
C MET A 203 15.89 -36.87 -3.97
N ARG A 204 15.99 -38.13 -4.43
CA ARG A 204 14.80 -38.89 -4.84
C ARG A 204 13.80 -39.10 -3.70
N ASP A 205 14.27 -39.46 -2.51
CA ASP A 205 13.40 -39.67 -1.36
C ASP A 205 12.75 -38.38 -0.90
N LEU A 206 13.49 -37.27 -0.87
CA LEU A 206 12.98 -35.95 -0.53
C LEU A 206 11.96 -35.45 -1.57
N ALA A 207 12.24 -35.63 -2.85
CA ALA A 207 11.31 -35.27 -3.91
C ALA A 207 10.01 -36.08 -3.84
N ALA A 208 10.10 -37.38 -3.52
CA ALA A 208 8.93 -38.23 -3.30
C ALA A 208 8.09 -37.75 -2.10
N GLU A 209 8.74 -37.41 -0.97
CA GLU A 209 8.07 -36.88 0.21
C GLU A 209 7.31 -35.57 -0.10
N TYR A 210 7.97 -34.62 -0.79
CA TYR A 210 7.32 -33.34 -1.13
C TYR A 210 6.30 -33.48 -2.26
N ARG A 211 6.46 -34.44 -3.16
CA ARG A 211 5.43 -34.81 -4.13
C ARG A 211 4.19 -35.31 -3.43
N ASP A 212 4.34 -36.17 -2.44
CA ASP A 212 3.23 -36.71 -1.65
C ASP A 212 2.46 -35.59 -0.92
N LYS A 213 3.18 -34.67 -0.26
CA LYS A 213 2.60 -33.47 0.36
C LYS A 213 1.87 -32.58 -0.66
N LEU A 214 2.38 -32.45 -1.87
CA LEU A 214 1.71 -31.71 -2.95
C LEU A 214 0.41 -32.38 -3.37
N LEU A 215 0.43 -33.70 -3.56
CA LEU A 215 -0.76 -34.48 -3.92
C LEU A 215 -1.82 -34.42 -2.82
N GLU A 216 -1.43 -34.53 -1.56
CA GLU A 216 -2.32 -34.35 -0.42
C GLU A 216 -2.97 -32.96 -0.44
N ALA A 217 -2.18 -31.89 -0.62
CA ALA A 217 -2.68 -30.52 -0.65
C ALA A 217 -3.64 -30.21 -1.80
N VAL A 218 -3.51 -30.88 -2.94
CA VAL A 218 -4.39 -30.65 -4.10
C VAL A 218 -5.57 -31.63 -4.20
N SER A 219 -5.54 -32.73 -3.46
CA SER A 219 -6.60 -33.75 -3.45
C SER A 219 -7.95 -33.19 -2.98
N ASP A 220 -7.93 -32.19 -2.09
CA ASP A 220 -9.15 -31.54 -1.62
C ASP A 220 -9.90 -30.73 -2.71
N PHE A 221 -9.22 -30.46 -3.83
CA PHE A 221 -9.74 -29.64 -4.92
C PHE A 221 -10.17 -30.43 -6.16
N ASP A 222 -9.88 -31.74 -6.18
CA ASP A 222 -10.20 -32.60 -7.32
C ASP A 222 -10.45 -34.04 -6.84
N GLU A 223 -11.71 -34.52 -6.97
CA GLU A 223 -12.14 -35.84 -6.51
C GLU A 223 -11.37 -36.97 -7.21
N GLU A 224 -11.02 -36.80 -8.49
CA GLU A 224 -10.29 -37.81 -9.25
C GLU A 224 -8.83 -37.93 -8.79
N ILE A 225 -8.20 -36.78 -8.43
CA ILE A 225 -6.87 -36.80 -7.81
C ILE A 225 -6.93 -37.50 -6.46
N MET A 226 -7.96 -37.24 -5.67
CA MET A 226 -8.14 -37.91 -4.37
C MET A 226 -8.28 -39.42 -4.52
N GLU A 227 -9.07 -39.89 -5.49
CA GLU A 227 -9.24 -41.33 -5.77
C GLU A 227 -7.91 -41.97 -6.19
N LEU A 228 -7.21 -41.40 -7.19
CA LEU A 228 -5.92 -41.92 -7.66
C LEU A 228 -4.87 -41.93 -6.54
N TYR A 229 -4.84 -40.88 -5.71
CA TYR A 229 -3.90 -40.78 -4.59
C TYR A 229 -4.17 -41.86 -3.53
N LEU A 230 -5.43 -42.10 -3.18
CA LEU A 230 -5.82 -43.12 -2.21
C LEU A 230 -5.57 -44.56 -2.72
N GLU A 231 -5.71 -44.78 -4.02
CA GLU A 231 -5.44 -46.06 -4.67
C GLU A 231 -3.95 -46.29 -4.91
N GLY A 232 -3.10 -45.27 -4.71
CA GLY A 232 -1.66 -45.33 -4.94
C GLY A 232 -1.28 -45.36 -6.43
N GLU A 233 -2.18 -44.87 -7.29
CA GLU A 233 -1.94 -44.75 -8.71
C GLU A 233 -1.23 -43.43 -9.08
N GLU A 234 -0.58 -43.42 -10.24
CA GLU A 234 0.14 -42.24 -10.73
C GLU A 234 -0.88 -41.14 -11.17
N VAL A 235 -0.77 -39.95 -10.55
CA VAL A 235 -1.61 -38.79 -10.91
C VAL A 235 -0.98 -38.06 -12.09
N PRO A 236 -1.70 -37.84 -13.21
CA PRO A 236 -1.24 -37.12 -14.38
C PRO A 236 -0.85 -35.66 -14.06
N ALA A 237 0.26 -35.18 -14.63
CA ALA A 237 0.79 -33.85 -14.37
C ALA A 237 -0.16 -32.71 -14.78
N ASP A 238 -0.95 -32.89 -15.84
CA ASP A 238 -1.94 -31.91 -16.29
C ASP A 238 -3.09 -31.72 -15.28
N LYS A 239 -3.53 -32.80 -14.62
CA LYS A 239 -4.52 -32.73 -13.53
C LYS A 239 -3.97 -32.03 -12.31
N ILE A 240 -2.74 -32.33 -11.94
CA ILE A 240 -2.08 -31.67 -10.81
C ILE A 240 -1.95 -30.16 -11.09
N ARG A 241 -1.57 -29.75 -12.30
CA ARG A 241 -1.54 -28.32 -12.68
C ARG A 241 -2.90 -27.65 -12.56
N ALA A 242 -3.95 -28.32 -13.04
CA ALA A 242 -5.32 -27.81 -12.94
C ALA A 242 -5.76 -27.65 -11.49
N ALA A 243 -5.47 -28.61 -10.62
CA ALA A 243 -5.80 -28.58 -9.21
C ALA A 243 -4.99 -27.50 -8.44
N ILE A 244 -3.68 -27.37 -8.70
CA ILE A 244 -2.86 -26.29 -8.14
C ILE A 244 -3.45 -24.93 -8.51
N ARG A 245 -3.81 -24.72 -9.80
CA ARG A 245 -4.46 -23.49 -10.26
C ARG A 245 -5.75 -23.22 -9.51
N LYS A 246 -6.62 -24.20 -9.41
CA LYS A 246 -7.91 -24.09 -8.71
C LYS A 246 -7.71 -23.68 -7.25
N ALA A 247 -6.81 -24.35 -6.54
CA ALA A 247 -6.49 -24.06 -5.14
C ALA A 247 -5.82 -22.67 -4.96
N THR A 248 -4.95 -22.27 -5.90
CA THR A 248 -4.30 -20.94 -5.88
C THR A 248 -5.31 -19.82 -6.12
N VAL A 249 -6.20 -19.97 -7.09
CA VAL A 249 -7.26 -18.99 -7.40
C VAL A 249 -8.24 -18.86 -6.24
N ALA A 250 -8.54 -19.96 -5.55
CA ALA A 250 -9.39 -19.97 -4.34
C ALA A 250 -8.69 -19.33 -3.10
N VAL A 251 -7.41 -18.95 -3.21
CA VAL A 251 -6.59 -18.44 -2.09
C VAL A 251 -6.42 -19.45 -0.94
N GLU A 252 -6.60 -20.74 -1.20
CA GLU A 252 -6.47 -21.81 -0.21
C GLU A 252 -5.11 -22.53 -0.24
N MET A 253 -4.33 -22.31 -1.30
CA MET A 253 -2.97 -22.80 -1.47
C MET A 253 -2.07 -21.73 -2.06
N VAL A 254 -0.83 -21.66 -1.60
CA VAL A 254 0.21 -20.79 -2.13
C VAL A 254 1.34 -21.63 -2.71
N PRO A 255 1.47 -21.74 -4.03
CA PRO A 255 2.58 -22.49 -4.64
C PRO A 255 3.90 -21.77 -4.41
N VAL A 256 4.94 -22.56 -4.05
CA VAL A 256 6.28 -22.05 -3.79
C VAL A 256 7.25 -22.56 -4.84
N VAL A 257 7.96 -21.63 -5.45
CA VAL A 257 9.03 -21.88 -6.43
C VAL A 257 10.34 -21.25 -5.96
N CYS A 258 11.47 -21.66 -6.52
CA CYS A 258 12.78 -21.17 -6.11
C CYS A 258 13.71 -20.88 -7.29
N GLY A 259 14.75 -20.08 -7.02
CA GLY A 259 15.77 -19.76 -8.01
C GLY A 259 16.75 -18.69 -7.55
N THR A 260 17.53 -18.21 -8.50
CA THR A 260 18.39 -17.04 -8.33
C THR A 260 18.32 -16.16 -9.58
N SER A 261 17.61 -15.04 -9.46
CA SER A 261 17.42 -14.10 -10.57
C SER A 261 18.74 -13.48 -11.02
N TYR A 262 19.64 -13.17 -10.08
CA TYR A 262 20.95 -12.60 -10.41
C TYR A 262 21.82 -13.55 -11.27
N LYS A 263 21.79 -14.85 -10.99
CA LYS A 263 22.48 -15.91 -11.75
C LYS A 263 21.63 -16.48 -12.89
N ASN A 264 20.49 -15.89 -13.21
CA ASN A 264 19.61 -16.30 -14.31
C ASN A 264 19.09 -17.75 -14.23
N LYS A 265 18.95 -18.32 -13.03
CA LYS A 265 18.50 -19.70 -12.84
C LYS A 265 17.12 -19.75 -12.17
N GLY A 266 16.16 -20.37 -12.83
CA GLY A 266 14.80 -20.58 -12.30
C GLY A 266 13.75 -19.58 -12.80
N VAL A 267 14.12 -18.48 -13.46
CA VAL A 267 13.17 -17.43 -13.89
C VAL A 267 12.21 -17.91 -14.99
N GLN A 268 12.67 -18.75 -15.94
CA GLN A 268 11.78 -19.32 -16.96
C GLN A 268 10.71 -20.22 -16.30
N LYS A 269 11.10 -20.95 -15.25
CA LYS A 269 10.15 -21.79 -14.51
C LYS A 269 9.21 -20.99 -13.61
N LEU A 270 9.63 -19.82 -13.14
CA LEU A 270 8.72 -18.83 -12.52
C LEU A 270 7.70 -18.33 -13.54
N LEU A 271 8.12 -17.98 -14.77
CA LEU A 271 7.22 -17.57 -15.85
C LEU A 271 6.22 -18.68 -16.23
N ASP A 272 6.67 -19.94 -16.32
CA ASP A 272 5.79 -21.08 -16.53
C ASP A 272 4.74 -21.18 -15.40
N ALA A 273 5.15 -21.06 -14.15
CA ALA A 273 4.26 -21.10 -12.99
C ALA A 273 3.25 -19.94 -12.97
N ILE A 274 3.66 -18.73 -13.37
CA ILE A 274 2.74 -17.59 -13.52
C ILE A 274 1.65 -17.91 -14.55
N VAL A 275 2.03 -18.44 -15.70
CA VAL A 275 1.07 -18.79 -16.77
C VAL A 275 0.13 -19.91 -16.33
N ASP A 276 0.68 -20.94 -15.68
CA ASP A 276 -0.07 -22.15 -15.35
C ASP A 276 -0.99 -21.95 -14.11
N TYR A 277 -0.56 -21.21 -13.08
CA TYR A 277 -1.23 -21.18 -11.78
C TYR A 277 -1.88 -19.85 -11.41
N MET A 278 -1.39 -18.72 -11.95
CA MET A 278 -1.98 -17.41 -11.62
C MET A 278 -3.33 -17.20 -12.37
N PRO A 279 -4.28 -16.48 -11.74
CA PRO A 279 -5.59 -16.25 -12.33
C PRO A 279 -5.54 -15.37 -13.59
N SER A 280 -6.52 -15.60 -14.45
CA SER A 280 -6.93 -14.66 -15.48
C SER A 280 -8.03 -13.72 -14.96
N PRO A 281 -8.37 -12.64 -15.65
CA PRO A 281 -9.48 -11.77 -15.27
C PRO A 281 -10.85 -12.49 -15.19
N LEU A 282 -11.00 -13.68 -15.78
CA LEU A 282 -12.21 -14.51 -15.69
C LEU A 282 -12.28 -15.35 -14.42
N ASP A 283 -11.14 -15.64 -13.80
CA ASP A 283 -11.07 -16.50 -12.62
C ASP A 283 -11.32 -15.73 -11.31
N VAL A 284 -11.20 -14.39 -11.33
CA VAL A 284 -11.42 -13.53 -10.16
C VAL A 284 -12.91 -13.15 -10.05
N PRO A 285 -13.41 -12.89 -8.83
CA PRO A 285 -14.79 -12.44 -8.65
C PRO A 285 -15.07 -11.15 -9.44
N PRO A 286 -16.33 -10.94 -9.91
CA PRO A 286 -16.71 -9.70 -10.54
C PRO A 286 -16.51 -8.51 -9.58
N VAL A 287 -16.10 -7.37 -10.11
CA VAL A 287 -15.94 -6.18 -9.28
C VAL A 287 -17.29 -5.60 -8.88
N GLU A 288 -17.43 -5.28 -7.61
CA GLU A 288 -18.62 -4.63 -7.07
C GLU A 288 -18.48 -3.11 -7.09
N GLY A 289 -19.61 -2.45 -7.20
CA GLY A 289 -19.71 -1.01 -7.13
C GLY A 289 -21.13 -0.56 -6.84
N VAL A 290 -21.29 0.72 -6.54
CA VAL A 290 -22.58 1.33 -6.24
C VAL A 290 -23.01 2.21 -7.41
N ASN A 291 -24.25 2.06 -7.84
CA ASN A 291 -24.84 2.95 -8.85
C ASN A 291 -25.13 4.31 -8.20
N PRO A 292 -24.49 5.40 -8.64
CA PRO A 292 -24.65 6.71 -7.97
C PRO A 292 -26.03 7.36 -8.15
N LYS A 293 -26.92 6.74 -8.93
CA LYS A 293 -28.31 7.24 -9.13
C LYS A 293 -29.33 6.48 -8.31
N THR A 294 -29.09 5.19 -8.06
CA THR A 294 -30.07 4.32 -7.39
C THR A 294 -29.58 3.85 -6.01
N ASP A 295 -28.32 4.08 -5.66
CA ASP A 295 -27.62 3.58 -4.47
C ASP A 295 -27.65 2.03 -4.35
N GLU A 296 -27.91 1.32 -5.46
CA GLU A 296 -27.89 -0.13 -5.51
C GLU A 296 -26.50 -0.67 -5.80
N VAL A 297 -26.15 -1.79 -5.17
CA VAL A 297 -24.90 -2.51 -5.46
C VAL A 297 -25.05 -3.26 -6.78
N GLU A 298 -24.14 -3.01 -7.70
CA GLU A 298 -24.04 -3.68 -8.99
C GLU A 298 -22.70 -4.40 -9.14
N GLN A 299 -22.68 -5.45 -9.94
CA GLN A 299 -21.46 -6.17 -10.28
C GLN A 299 -21.09 -5.96 -11.74
N ARG A 300 -19.79 -5.93 -12.02
CA ARG A 300 -19.23 -5.89 -13.39
C ARG A 300 -18.35 -7.11 -13.60
N HIS A 301 -18.73 -7.93 -14.57
CA HIS A 301 -17.98 -9.10 -15.03
C HIS A 301 -16.95 -8.70 -16.07
N ALA A 302 -15.86 -9.46 -16.16
CA ALA A 302 -14.88 -9.31 -17.21
C ALA A 302 -15.43 -9.77 -18.57
N ASP A 303 -16.13 -8.88 -19.28
CA ASP A 303 -16.78 -9.10 -20.55
C ASP A 303 -16.61 -7.87 -21.43
N ASP A 304 -16.15 -8.07 -22.68
CA ASP A 304 -15.91 -6.99 -23.65
C ASP A 304 -17.22 -6.36 -24.16
N GLU A 305 -18.35 -7.08 -24.13
CA GLU A 305 -19.68 -6.61 -24.56
C GLU A 305 -20.46 -5.89 -23.44
N ALA A 306 -20.01 -5.97 -22.21
CA ALA A 306 -20.63 -5.30 -21.08
C ALA A 306 -20.40 -3.76 -21.13
N PRO A 307 -21.19 -2.96 -20.39
CA PRO A 307 -20.92 -1.53 -20.25
C PRO A 307 -19.51 -1.26 -19.72
N PHE A 308 -18.84 -0.27 -20.30
CA PHE A 308 -17.48 0.08 -19.88
C PHE A 308 -17.41 0.50 -18.42
N SER A 309 -16.47 -0.08 -17.67
CA SER A 309 -16.08 0.39 -16.36
C SER A 309 -14.59 0.17 -16.13
N ALA A 310 -13.93 1.15 -15.53
CA ALA A 310 -12.51 1.13 -15.22
C ALA A 310 -12.21 1.91 -13.94
N LEU A 311 -11.15 1.54 -13.24
CA LEU A 311 -10.65 2.21 -12.05
C LEU A 311 -9.33 2.91 -12.38
N ALA A 312 -9.26 4.21 -12.14
CA ALA A 312 -8.00 4.97 -12.21
C ALA A 312 -7.22 4.75 -10.90
N PHE A 313 -6.12 4.00 -10.98
CA PHE A 313 -5.38 3.60 -9.79
C PHE A 313 -4.07 4.37 -9.57
N LYS A 314 -3.59 5.08 -10.58
CA LYS A 314 -2.37 5.88 -10.47
C LYS A 314 -2.44 7.08 -11.41
N ILE A 315 -2.04 8.24 -10.90
CA ILE A 315 -1.80 9.45 -11.70
C ILE A 315 -0.30 9.74 -11.73
N MET A 316 0.21 10.14 -12.86
CA MET A 316 1.60 10.54 -13.05
C MET A 316 1.66 11.79 -13.92
N THR A 317 2.57 12.69 -13.64
CA THR A 317 2.83 13.84 -14.48
C THR A 317 4.07 13.57 -15.36
N ASP A 318 3.86 13.59 -16.65
CA ASP A 318 4.92 13.40 -17.63
C ASP A 318 5.33 14.74 -18.26
N PRO A 319 6.63 15.03 -18.41
CA PRO A 319 7.10 16.30 -18.96
C PRO A 319 6.64 16.57 -20.40
N TYR A 320 6.36 15.53 -21.19
CA TYR A 320 6.07 15.62 -22.62
C TYR A 320 4.59 15.54 -22.95
N VAL A 321 3.85 14.67 -22.26
CA VAL A 321 2.42 14.41 -22.55
C VAL A 321 1.48 14.96 -21.47
N GLY A 322 2.03 15.48 -20.37
CA GLY A 322 1.27 16.03 -19.26
C GLY A 322 0.74 14.93 -18.34
N LYS A 323 -0.51 15.07 -17.87
CA LYS A 323 -1.14 14.14 -16.93
C LYS A 323 -1.46 12.81 -17.58
N LEU A 324 -0.93 11.74 -17.02
CA LEU A 324 -1.19 10.34 -17.37
C LEU A 324 -2.05 9.72 -16.25
N GLY A 325 -3.21 9.18 -16.60
CA GLY A 325 -4.04 8.40 -15.70
C GLY A 325 -3.93 6.91 -16.03
N PHE A 326 -3.32 6.11 -15.15
CA PHE A 326 -3.28 4.66 -15.28
C PHE A 326 -4.60 4.09 -14.79
N PHE A 327 -5.20 3.22 -15.60
CA PHE A 327 -6.48 2.61 -15.27
C PHE A 327 -6.50 1.13 -15.65
N ARG A 328 -7.30 0.37 -14.90
CA ARG A 328 -7.67 -1.01 -15.21
C ARG A 328 -9.10 -1.05 -15.72
N VAL A 329 -9.32 -1.71 -16.85
CA VAL A 329 -10.66 -1.99 -17.40
C VAL A 329 -11.20 -3.25 -16.73
N TYR A 330 -12.35 -3.13 -16.08
CA TYR A 330 -13.04 -4.27 -15.46
C TYR A 330 -14.12 -4.85 -16.38
N SER A 331 -14.80 -4.02 -17.18
CA SER A 331 -15.80 -4.47 -18.13
C SER A 331 -15.82 -3.58 -19.37
N GLY A 332 -16.29 -4.12 -20.46
CA GLY A 332 -16.48 -3.39 -21.71
C GLY A 332 -15.20 -3.02 -22.44
N THR A 333 -15.32 -2.08 -23.36
CA THR A 333 -14.23 -1.60 -24.21
C THR A 333 -14.17 -0.08 -24.24
N LEU A 334 -12.99 0.49 -24.48
CA LEU A 334 -12.78 1.91 -24.63
C LEU A 334 -11.89 2.21 -25.84
N GLU A 335 -12.37 3.06 -26.74
CA GLU A 335 -11.61 3.54 -27.90
C GLU A 335 -11.00 4.92 -27.63
N THR A 336 -9.85 5.18 -28.21
CA THR A 336 -9.21 6.50 -28.20
C THR A 336 -10.17 7.58 -28.76
N GLY A 337 -10.20 8.74 -28.09
CA GLY A 337 -11.03 9.88 -28.49
C GLY A 337 -12.46 9.86 -27.94
N LYS A 338 -12.89 8.77 -27.30
CA LYS A 338 -14.21 8.66 -26.68
C LYS A 338 -14.32 9.48 -25.40
N THR A 339 -15.55 9.79 -25.04
CA THR A 339 -15.89 10.44 -23.77
C THR A 339 -16.42 9.39 -22.80
N VAL A 340 -15.94 9.43 -21.56
CA VAL A 340 -16.36 8.58 -20.45
C VAL A 340 -16.90 9.45 -19.33
N MET A 341 -17.66 8.86 -18.44
CA MET A 341 -18.12 9.47 -17.20
C MET A 341 -17.14 9.14 -16.08
N ASN A 342 -16.60 10.16 -15.42
CA ASN A 342 -16.00 9.99 -14.10
C ASN A 342 -17.16 10.01 -13.09
N SER A 343 -17.62 8.84 -12.68
CA SER A 343 -18.81 8.69 -11.83
C SER A 343 -18.55 9.11 -10.39
N THR A 344 -17.33 9.04 -9.91
CA THR A 344 -16.94 9.49 -8.56
C THR A 344 -17.14 10.98 -8.39
N LYS A 345 -16.83 11.76 -9.45
CA LYS A 345 -16.93 13.23 -9.44
C LYS A 345 -18.15 13.77 -10.21
N GLY A 346 -18.89 12.91 -10.90
CA GLY A 346 -20.05 13.33 -11.69
C GLY A 346 -19.71 14.16 -12.93
N VAL A 347 -18.50 14.04 -13.49
CA VAL A 347 -18.02 14.85 -14.62
C VAL A 347 -17.68 13.98 -15.84
N ARG A 348 -17.88 14.56 -17.03
CA ARG A 348 -17.45 13.91 -18.28
C ARG A 348 -15.99 14.19 -18.56
N GLU A 349 -15.27 13.14 -18.98
CA GLU A 349 -13.86 13.20 -19.35
C GLU A 349 -13.66 12.69 -20.78
N ARG A 350 -12.82 13.37 -21.53
CA ARG A 350 -12.44 12.91 -22.88
C ARG A 350 -11.10 12.22 -22.84
N VAL A 351 -11.07 10.96 -23.23
CA VAL A 351 -9.85 10.18 -23.40
C VAL A 351 -9.19 10.58 -24.70
N GLY A 352 -8.12 11.36 -24.64
CA GLY A 352 -7.42 11.85 -25.82
C GLY A 352 -6.63 10.75 -26.52
N ARG A 353 -5.73 10.08 -25.80
CA ARG A 353 -4.90 8.95 -26.26
C ARG A 353 -4.92 7.86 -25.22
N ILE A 354 -4.78 6.63 -25.65
CA ILE A 354 -4.58 5.47 -24.77
C ILE A 354 -3.19 4.91 -25.08
N LEU A 355 -2.42 4.64 -24.04
CA LEU A 355 -1.03 4.20 -24.13
C LEU A 355 -0.85 2.85 -23.44
N GLN A 356 -0.19 1.91 -24.11
CA GLN A 356 0.42 0.75 -23.46
C GLN A 356 1.78 1.21 -22.91
N MET A 357 2.01 0.91 -21.65
CA MET A 357 3.27 1.23 -21.01
C MET A 357 4.19 0.02 -20.97
N HIS A 358 5.45 0.24 -21.29
CA HIS A 358 6.55 -0.71 -21.16
C HIS A 358 7.66 -0.02 -20.38
N ALA A 359 7.44 0.11 -19.06
CA ALA A 359 8.23 0.98 -18.17
C ALA A 359 8.26 2.44 -18.66
N ASN A 360 9.36 2.90 -19.26
CA ASN A 360 9.51 4.25 -19.82
C ASN A 360 9.16 4.37 -21.32
N HIS A 361 8.91 3.25 -22.01
CA HIS A 361 8.48 3.25 -23.40
C HIS A 361 6.96 3.25 -23.51
N ARG A 362 6.44 3.87 -24.57
CA ARG A 362 4.99 4.06 -24.78
C ARG A 362 4.62 3.61 -26.19
N GLU A 363 3.53 2.88 -26.27
CA GLU A 363 2.90 2.48 -27.53
C GLU A 363 1.46 3.01 -27.56
N ASP A 364 1.07 3.67 -28.65
CA ASP A 364 -0.30 4.15 -28.82
C ASP A 364 -1.25 2.99 -29.11
N LEU A 365 -2.32 2.91 -28.31
CA LEU A 365 -3.40 1.96 -28.52
C LEU A 365 -4.62 2.67 -29.11
N THR A 366 -5.28 2.02 -30.05
CA THR A 366 -6.56 2.49 -30.61
C THR A 366 -7.74 2.13 -29.70
N GLN A 367 -7.64 1.05 -28.96
CA GLN A 367 -8.69 0.49 -28.12
C GLN A 367 -8.10 -0.37 -27.00
N VAL A 368 -8.80 -0.42 -25.87
CA VAL A 368 -8.56 -1.35 -24.75
C VAL A 368 -9.81 -2.14 -24.45
N TRP A 369 -9.64 -3.30 -23.87
CA TRP A 369 -10.69 -4.28 -23.56
C TRP A 369 -10.74 -4.61 -22.06
N SER A 370 -11.77 -5.30 -21.66
CA SER A 370 -11.89 -5.85 -20.30
C SER A 370 -10.60 -6.59 -19.88
N GLY A 371 -10.16 -6.40 -18.65
CA GLY A 371 -8.92 -6.98 -18.11
C GLY A 371 -7.62 -6.25 -18.50
N ASP A 372 -7.67 -5.23 -19.37
CA ASP A 372 -6.48 -4.48 -19.77
C ASP A 372 -6.08 -3.46 -18.70
N ILE A 373 -4.76 -3.24 -18.59
CA ILE A 373 -4.14 -2.14 -17.86
C ILE A 373 -3.48 -1.22 -18.86
N ALA A 374 -3.84 0.05 -18.84
CA ALA A 374 -3.33 1.06 -19.77
C ALA A 374 -3.24 2.44 -19.12
N ALA A 375 -2.64 3.40 -19.81
CA ALA A 375 -2.61 4.80 -19.40
C ALA A 375 -3.41 5.66 -20.37
N ALA A 376 -4.13 6.66 -19.86
CA ALA A 376 -4.86 7.62 -20.67
C ALA A 376 -4.27 9.02 -20.55
N VAL A 377 -4.22 9.74 -21.67
CA VAL A 377 -3.90 11.15 -21.75
C VAL A 377 -5.19 11.95 -21.98
N GLY A 378 -5.31 13.08 -21.29
CA GLY A 378 -6.44 13.99 -21.49
C GLY A 378 -7.48 13.96 -20.36
N LEU A 379 -7.29 13.10 -19.36
CA LEU A 379 -8.11 13.06 -18.15
C LEU A 379 -7.74 14.24 -17.24
N LYS A 380 -8.54 15.30 -17.24
CA LYS A 380 -8.21 16.56 -16.55
C LYS A 380 -8.58 16.51 -15.06
N ASN A 381 -9.76 15.98 -14.76
CA ASN A 381 -10.32 16.00 -13.40
C ASN A 381 -10.14 14.66 -12.67
N THR A 382 -9.73 13.60 -13.36
CA THR A 382 -9.56 12.27 -12.79
C THR A 382 -8.37 12.24 -11.83
N THR A 383 -8.58 11.70 -10.66
CA THR A 383 -7.56 11.45 -9.61
C THR A 383 -7.49 9.96 -9.29
N THR A 384 -6.51 9.57 -8.50
CA THR A 384 -6.37 8.17 -8.04
C THR A 384 -7.60 7.74 -7.24
N GLY A 385 -8.16 6.58 -7.57
CA GLY A 385 -9.38 6.04 -6.96
C GLY A 385 -10.67 6.37 -7.70
N ASP A 386 -10.62 7.26 -8.72
CA ASP A 386 -11.81 7.60 -9.49
C ASP A 386 -12.24 6.46 -10.44
N THR A 387 -13.53 6.29 -10.59
CA THR A 387 -14.14 5.35 -11.53
C THR A 387 -14.47 6.04 -12.85
N LEU A 388 -14.05 5.44 -13.95
CA LEU A 388 -14.42 5.82 -15.31
C LEU A 388 -15.41 4.80 -15.86
N CYS A 389 -16.56 5.23 -16.35
CA CYS A 389 -17.59 4.30 -16.82
C CYS A 389 -18.39 4.85 -18.02
N ASP A 390 -19.27 4.00 -18.57
CA ASP A 390 -20.29 4.43 -19.53
C ASP A 390 -21.33 5.31 -18.82
N GLU A 391 -21.65 6.45 -19.42
CA GLU A 391 -22.65 7.39 -18.88
C GLU A 391 -24.04 6.76 -18.75
N LYS A 392 -24.37 5.79 -19.61
CA LYS A 392 -25.67 5.11 -19.60
C LYS A 392 -25.80 4.05 -18.50
N ALA A 393 -24.67 3.52 -18.04
CA ALA A 393 -24.61 2.51 -16.97
C ALA A 393 -23.61 2.97 -15.90
N PRO A 394 -23.90 4.05 -15.17
CA PRO A 394 -22.97 4.60 -14.19
C PRO A 394 -22.80 3.67 -13.00
N ILE A 395 -21.56 3.51 -12.59
CA ILE A 395 -21.16 2.76 -11.40
C ILE A 395 -19.98 3.47 -10.74
N VAL A 396 -19.95 3.49 -9.42
CA VAL A 396 -18.77 3.89 -8.63
C VAL A 396 -18.22 2.62 -8.03
N LEU A 397 -17.06 2.19 -8.51
CA LEU A 397 -16.33 1.07 -7.94
C LEU A 397 -15.86 1.45 -6.54
N GLU A 398 -15.62 0.46 -5.68
CA GLU A 398 -15.13 0.68 -4.33
C GLU A 398 -13.95 1.66 -4.31
N SER A 399 -14.04 2.71 -3.51
CA SER A 399 -13.00 3.71 -3.36
C SER A 399 -11.81 3.16 -2.57
N MET A 400 -10.61 3.57 -2.96
CA MET A 400 -9.41 3.30 -2.17
C MET A 400 -9.35 4.25 -0.97
N GLU A 401 -9.17 3.71 0.22
CA GLU A 401 -8.91 4.52 1.41
C GLU A 401 -7.40 4.72 1.56
N PHE A 402 -6.99 5.95 1.81
CA PHE A 402 -5.58 6.29 1.98
C PHE A 402 -5.31 6.71 3.41
N PRO A 403 -4.24 6.21 4.05
CA PRO A 403 -3.87 6.61 5.40
C PRO A 403 -3.47 8.09 5.46
N ASP A 404 -3.75 8.72 6.57
CA ASP A 404 -3.29 10.09 6.81
C ASP A 404 -1.77 10.16 6.98
N PRO A 405 -1.13 11.23 6.46
CA PRO A 405 0.30 11.41 6.60
C PRO A 405 0.72 11.55 8.07
N VAL A 406 1.86 10.94 8.40
CA VAL A 406 2.36 10.82 9.78
C VAL A 406 3.38 11.93 10.09
N ILE A 407 4.21 12.30 9.11
CA ILE A 407 5.29 13.29 9.27
C ILE A 407 4.93 14.58 8.56
N ARG A 408 5.26 15.70 9.18
CA ARG A 408 5.08 17.06 8.62
C ARG A 408 6.38 17.82 8.66
N VAL A 409 6.64 18.57 7.58
CA VAL A 409 7.86 19.39 7.41
C VAL A 409 7.46 20.75 6.85
N ALA A 410 8.03 21.81 7.37
CA ALA A 410 7.90 23.13 6.77
C ALA A 410 8.84 23.24 5.57
N ILE A 411 8.36 23.76 4.45
CA ILE A 411 9.14 23.99 3.24
C ILE A 411 9.02 25.44 2.79
N GLU A 412 10.16 26.06 2.49
CA GLU A 412 10.22 27.45 2.04
C GLU A 412 11.09 27.54 0.79
N PRO A 413 10.65 28.24 -0.27
CA PRO A 413 11.48 28.43 -1.45
C PRO A 413 12.64 29.40 -1.12
N LYS A 414 13.82 29.15 -1.65
CA LYS A 414 14.97 30.02 -1.45
C LYS A 414 14.81 31.42 -2.08
N THR A 415 13.91 31.56 -3.04
CA THR A 415 13.65 32.81 -3.76
C THR A 415 12.16 33.13 -3.84
N LYS A 416 11.81 34.43 -3.84
CA LYS A 416 10.40 34.86 -4.02
C LYS A 416 9.79 34.39 -5.35
N ALA A 417 10.58 34.33 -6.42
CA ALA A 417 10.14 33.80 -7.72
C ALA A 417 9.87 32.28 -7.69
N GLY A 418 10.45 31.56 -6.71
CA GLY A 418 10.20 30.15 -6.48
C GLY A 418 8.86 29.86 -5.81
N GLN A 419 8.22 30.84 -5.15
CA GLN A 419 6.99 30.63 -4.39
C GLN A 419 5.85 30.09 -5.26
N GLU A 420 5.55 30.77 -6.38
CA GLU A 420 4.49 30.37 -7.30
C GLU A 420 4.81 29.01 -7.96
N LYS A 421 6.05 28.83 -8.40
CA LYS A 421 6.50 27.55 -8.99
C LYS A 421 6.40 26.40 -7.97
N MET A 422 6.76 26.64 -6.72
CA MET A 422 6.66 25.65 -5.64
C MET A 422 5.19 25.24 -5.41
N GLY A 423 4.27 26.19 -5.36
CA GLY A 423 2.84 25.90 -5.20
C GLY A 423 2.30 25.02 -6.32
N ILE A 424 2.63 25.34 -7.59
CA ILE A 424 2.24 24.53 -8.75
C ILE A 424 2.86 23.13 -8.70
N ALA A 425 4.14 23.04 -8.34
CA ALA A 425 4.84 21.77 -8.26
C ALA A 425 4.28 20.86 -7.15
N LEU A 426 4.06 21.43 -5.96
CA LEU A 426 3.47 20.70 -4.83
C LEU A 426 2.03 20.22 -5.13
N ALA A 427 1.23 21.04 -5.81
CA ALA A 427 -0.12 20.65 -6.24
C ALA A 427 -0.07 19.43 -7.19
N LYS A 428 0.86 19.43 -8.16
CA LYS A 428 1.04 18.28 -9.08
C LYS A 428 1.49 17.03 -8.33
N LEU A 429 2.43 17.15 -7.41
CA LEU A 429 2.89 16.01 -6.60
C LEU A 429 1.77 15.46 -5.71
N ALA A 430 0.92 16.33 -5.16
CA ALA A 430 -0.26 15.90 -4.39
C ALA A 430 -1.35 15.23 -5.26
N GLU A 431 -1.44 15.56 -6.56
CA GLU A 431 -2.32 14.84 -7.48
C GLU A 431 -1.81 13.43 -7.80
N GLU A 432 -0.49 13.24 -7.81
CA GLU A 432 0.15 11.94 -8.06
C GLU A 432 0.05 11.00 -6.86
N ASP A 433 0.27 11.55 -5.66
CA ASP A 433 0.31 10.79 -4.41
C ASP A 433 -0.74 11.30 -3.42
N PRO A 434 -1.83 10.56 -3.23
CA PRO A 434 -2.89 10.95 -2.30
C PRO A 434 -2.48 10.94 -0.81
N THR A 435 -1.35 10.32 -0.46
CA THR A 435 -0.80 10.37 0.90
C THR A 435 0.13 11.55 1.14
N PHE A 436 0.51 12.23 0.07
CA PHE A 436 1.22 13.49 0.16
C PHE A 436 0.21 14.65 0.25
N LYS A 437 0.27 15.40 1.33
CA LYS A 437 -0.59 16.59 1.53
C LYS A 437 0.27 17.84 1.62
N THR A 438 -0.24 18.93 1.08
CA THR A 438 0.37 20.25 1.20
C THR A 438 -0.68 21.30 1.54
N TYR A 439 -0.37 22.18 2.46
CA TYR A 439 -1.23 23.26 2.88
C TYR A 439 -0.41 24.42 3.47
N THR A 440 -1.02 25.58 3.56
CA THR A 440 -0.43 26.72 4.25
C THR A 440 -0.96 26.76 5.67
N ASP A 441 -0.05 26.76 6.63
CA ASP A 441 -0.40 26.93 8.04
C ASP A 441 -0.90 28.38 8.26
N GLU A 442 -2.13 28.53 8.72
CA GLU A 442 -2.78 29.83 8.86
C GLU A 442 -2.13 30.70 9.94
N GLU A 443 -1.51 30.09 10.96
CA GLU A 443 -0.89 30.82 12.06
C GLU A 443 0.52 31.29 11.70
N THR A 444 1.30 30.44 11.04
CA THR A 444 2.70 30.73 10.72
C THR A 444 2.91 31.26 9.31
N GLY A 445 1.92 31.09 8.43
CA GLY A 445 2.03 31.39 7.00
C GLY A 445 3.02 30.49 6.25
N GLN A 446 3.53 29.44 6.90
CA GLN A 446 4.47 28.51 6.31
C GLN A 446 3.74 27.49 5.42
N THR A 447 4.36 27.12 4.32
CA THR A 447 3.92 25.96 3.54
C THR A 447 4.38 24.69 4.24
N ILE A 448 3.41 23.84 4.58
CA ILE A 448 3.65 22.55 5.21
C ILE A 448 3.47 21.46 4.17
N ILE A 449 4.39 20.51 4.15
CA ILE A 449 4.27 19.25 3.44
C ILE A 449 4.18 18.11 4.43
N ALA A 450 3.30 17.17 4.15
CA ALA A 450 3.04 16.02 5.01
C ALA A 450 3.09 14.72 4.20
N GLY A 451 3.71 13.68 4.75
CA GLY A 451 3.93 12.39 4.08
C GLY A 451 4.01 11.23 5.05
N MET A 452 4.18 10.03 4.52
CA MET A 452 4.14 8.78 5.27
C MET A 452 5.44 8.51 6.07
N GLY A 453 6.57 9.05 5.62
CA GLY A 453 7.85 8.84 6.27
C GLY A 453 8.90 9.85 5.85
N GLU A 454 10.08 9.78 6.47
CA GLU A 454 11.21 10.68 6.21
C GLU A 454 11.70 10.54 4.77
N LEU A 455 11.87 9.30 4.31
CA LEU A 455 12.30 9.00 2.95
C LEU A 455 11.29 9.51 1.91
N HIS A 456 9.99 9.36 2.19
CA HIS A 456 8.94 9.87 1.32
C HIS A 456 9.07 11.40 1.11
N LEU A 457 9.17 12.16 2.19
CA LEU A 457 9.32 13.62 2.11
C LEU A 457 10.64 14.04 1.48
N GLU A 458 11.74 13.33 1.74
CA GLU A 458 13.04 13.57 1.12
C GLU A 458 12.95 13.42 -0.41
N ILE A 459 12.28 12.40 -0.90
CA ILE A 459 12.07 12.19 -2.34
C ILE A 459 11.21 13.29 -2.94
N ILE A 460 10.13 13.71 -2.28
CA ILE A 460 9.30 14.82 -2.73
C ILE A 460 10.14 16.11 -2.89
N VAL A 461 10.99 16.42 -1.91
CA VAL A 461 11.88 17.60 -1.96
C VAL A 461 12.91 17.48 -3.07
N ASP A 462 13.48 16.31 -3.27
CA ASP A 462 14.42 16.05 -4.35
C ASP A 462 13.75 16.16 -5.73
N ARG A 463 12.51 15.68 -5.88
CA ARG A 463 11.70 15.87 -7.09
C ARG A 463 11.40 17.35 -7.37
N LEU A 464 11.10 18.16 -6.34
CA LEU A 464 10.93 19.61 -6.50
C LEU A 464 12.18 20.24 -7.13
N LEU A 465 13.38 19.84 -6.69
CA LEU A 465 14.63 20.36 -7.22
C LEU A 465 14.89 19.85 -8.64
N ARG A 466 14.81 18.55 -8.88
CA ARG A 466 15.22 17.93 -10.15
C ARG A 466 14.21 18.13 -11.28
N GLU A 467 12.94 17.87 -11.02
CA GLU A 467 11.89 17.91 -12.03
C GLU A 467 11.35 19.33 -12.25
N PHE A 468 11.12 20.08 -11.16
CA PHE A 468 10.48 21.40 -11.23
C PHE A 468 11.46 22.58 -11.14
N LYS A 469 12.75 22.30 -10.89
CA LYS A 469 13.80 23.32 -10.73
C LYS A 469 13.46 24.34 -9.64
N VAL A 470 12.91 23.88 -8.52
CA VAL A 470 12.58 24.68 -7.34
C VAL A 470 13.52 24.31 -6.22
N GLU A 471 14.39 25.25 -5.83
CA GLU A 471 15.20 25.10 -4.63
C GLU A 471 14.41 25.55 -3.40
N ALA A 472 14.37 24.70 -2.40
CA ALA A 472 13.64 24.94 -1.17
C ALA A 472 14.50 24.62 0.06
N ASN A 473 14.26 25.34 1.15
CA ASN A 473 14.76 25.00 2.48
C ASN A 473 13.69 24.17 3.20
N VAL A 474 14.14 23.13 3.87
CA VAL A 474 13.28 22.23 4.63
C VAL A 474 13.52 22.44 6.12
N GLY A 475 12.46 22.69 6.88
CA GLY A 475 12.51 22.76 8.34
C GLY A 475 12.62 21.37 8.97
N LYS A 476 12.79 21.30 10.31
CA LYS A 476 12.77 20.04 11.02
C LYS A 476 11.42 19.36 10.83
N PRO A 477 11.38 18.03 10.65
CA PRO A 477 10.14 17.28 10.59
C PRO A 477 9.27 17.55 11.82
N GLN A 478 7.99 17.80 11.61
CA GLN A 478 7.02 17.94 12.69
C GLN A 478 6.23 16.65 12.84
N VAL A 479 6.08 16.22 14.09
CA VAL A 479 5.28 15.06 14.44
C VAL A 479 3.81 15.44 14.50
N SER A 480 2.94 14.67 13.86
CA SER A 480 1.49 14.86 13.97
C SER A 480 1.01 14.26 15.27
N TYR A 481 0.97 15.07 16.31
CA TYR A 481 0.31 14.71 17.56
C TYR A 481 -1.22 14.68 17.37
N LYS A 482 -1.92 14.01 18.28
CA LYS A 482 -3.38 14.02 18.38
C LYS A 482 -3.75 14.46 19.79
N GLU A 483 -5.02 14.79 19.99
CA GLU A 483 -5.58 15.09 21.31
C GLU A 483 -6.67 14.06 21.63
N THR A 484 -6.86 13.78 22.91
CA THR A 484 -7.99 13.02 23.42
C THR A 484 -8.31 13.45 24.86
N VAL A 485 -9.28 12.81 25.48
CA VAL A 485 -9.66 13.10 26.88
C VAL A 485 -9.54 11.83 27.72
N ARG A 486 -9.26 11.99 29.03
CA ARG A 486 -9.11 10.86 29.97
C ARG A 486 -10.40 10.48 30.67
N ARG A 487 -11.35 11.39 30.79
CA ARG A 487 -12.57 11.18 31.58
C ARG A 487 -13.78 11.82 30.91
N ALA A 488 -14.94 11.38 31.32
CA ALA A 488 -16.18 11.99 30.91
C ALA A 488 -16.38 13.36 31.54
N ALA A 489 -16.94 14.31 30.79
CA ALA A 489 -17.38 15.60 31.27
C ALA A 489 -18.68 16.02 30.61
N THR A 490 -19.57 16.61 31.41
CA THR A 490 -20.85 17.15 30.92
C THR A 490 -20.84 18.65 31.06
N VAL A 491 -21.30 19.34 30.03
CA VAL A 491 -21.43 20.80 29.99
C VAL A 491 -22.83 21.20 29.58
N ASP A 492 -23.21 22.40 30.00
CA ASP A 492 -24.48 23.05 29.68
C ASP A 492 -24.15 24.42 29.09
N THR A 493 -24.06 24.52 27.77
CA THR A 493 -23.51 25.68 27.07
C THR A 493 -24.59 26.42 26.31
N ARG A 494 -24.63 27.74 26.48
CA ARG A 494 -25.55 28.65 25.79
C ARG A 494 -24.77 29.61 24.91
N TYR A 495 -25.20 29.73 23.69
CA TYR A 495 -24.74 30.74 22.75
C TYR A 495 -25.85 31.76 22.51
N SER A 496 -25.60 33.01 22.90
CA SER A 496 -26.54 34.12 22.68
C SER A 496 -25.76 35.34 22.21
N ARG A 497 -26.12 35.89 21.07
CA ARG A 497 -25.53 37.11 20.50
C ARG A 497 -26.61 38.00 19.91
N GLN A 498 -26.64 39.27 20.32
CA GLN A 498 -27.47 40.32 19.71
C GLN A 498 -26.56 41.26 18.93
N THR A 499 -26.75 41.36 17.64
CA THR A 499 -26.08 42.33 16.77
C THR A 499 -27.16 43.01 15.94
N GLY A 500 -27.65 44.18 16.36
CA GLY A 500 -28.44 45.14 15.57
C GLY A 500 -29.50 44.65 14.56
N GLY A 501 -30.10 43.47 14.77
CA GLY A 501 -31.04 42.78 13.88
C GLY A 501 -31.56 41.50 14.53
N LYS A 502 -31.67 40.37 13.75
CA LYS A 502 -32.02 39.07 14.30
C LYS A 502 -30.96 38.64 15.33
N GLY A 503 -31.39 38.26 16.52
CA GLY A 503 -30.52 37.62 17.52
C GLY A 503 -30.04 36.24 17.07
N GLN A 504 -29.05 35.70 17.76
CA GLN A 504 -28.63 34.31 17.59
C GLN A 504 -28.74 33.62 18.94
N PHE A 505 -29.40 32.47 19.00
CA PHE A 505 -29.58 31.69 20.21
C PHE A 505 -29.44 30.19 19.93
N ALA A 506 -28.67 29.52 20.73
CA ALA A 506 -28.61 28.05 20.80
C ALA A 506 -28.21 27.61 22.22
N HIS A 507 -28.75 26.51 22.67
CA HIS A 507 -28.44 25.94 23.96
C HIS A 507 -28.28 24.42 23.81
N VAL A 508 -27.17 23.91 24.28
CA VAL A 508 -26.76 22.50 24.11
C VAL A 508 -26.22 21.97 25.42
N LYS A 509 -26.75 20.84 25.88
CA LYS A 509 -26.21 20.05 26.98
C LYS A 509 -25.52 18.80 26.39
N LEU A 510 -24.21 18.77 26.54
CA LEU A 510 -23.34 17.81 25.88
C LEU A 510 -22.49 17.04 26.91
N THR A 511 -22.40 15.75 26.74
CA THR A 511 -21.40 14.91 27.45
C THR A 511 -20.35 14.45 26.45
N ILE A 512 -19.09 14.62 26.79
CA ILE A 512 -17.95 14.08 26.08
C ILE A 512 -17.30 13.01 26.97
N GLU A 513 -16.97 11.87 26.39
CA GLU A 513 -16.26 10.79 27.06
C GLU A 513 -15.24 10.17 26.10
N PRO A 514 -14.14 9.55 26.63
CA PRO A 514 -13.19 8.85 25.79
C PRO A 514 -13.87 7.66 25.11
N ASN A 515 -13.52 7.44 23.85
CA ASN A 515 -13.84 6.22 23.14
C ASN A 515 -12.66 5.23 23.21
N GLU A 516 -12.86 4.00 22.80
CA GLU A 516 -11.76 3.05 22.71
C GLU A 516 -10.74 3.52 21.66
N PRO A 517 -9.43 3.35 21.92
CA PRO A 517 -8.39 3.75 20.98
C PRO A 517 -8.60 3.15 19.58
N GLY A 518 -8.62 4.03 18.57
CA GLY A 518 -8.84 3.64 17.18
C GLY A 518 -10.29 3.57 16.73
N ASN A 519 -11.28 3.72 17.63
CA ASN A 519 -12.69 3.71 17.24
C ASN A 519 -13.20 5.09 16.75
N GLY A 520 -12.34 6.10 16.78
CA GLY A 520 -12.64 7.41 16.24
C GLY A 520 -13.77 8.15 16.94
N TYR A 521 -14.57 8.87 16.16
CA TYR A 521 -15.63 9.73 16.65
C TYR A 521 -17.00 9.04 16.58
N GLU A 522 -17.75 9.09 17.69
CA GLU A 522 -19.13 8.61 17.77
C GLU A 522 -20.05 9.73 18.30
N PHE A 523 -21.13 10.02 17.56
CA PHE A 523 -22.15 10.97 17.99
C PHE A 523 -23.44 10.25 18.40
N ILE A 524 -23.91 10.48 19.61
CA ILE A 524 -25.13 9.89 20.15
C ILE A 524 -26.12 10.99 20.47
N ASN A 525 -27.30 10.90 19.88
CA ASN A 525 -28.41 11.78 20.18
C ASN A 525 -29.36 11.17 21.21
N LYS A 526 -29.51 11.79 22.37
CA LYS A 526 -30.45 11.43 23.46
C LYS A 526 -31.48 12.50 23.73
N VAL A 527 -31.60 13.50 22.88
CA VAL A 527 -32.60 14.57 23.03
C VAL A 527 -34.01 13.99 22.92
N THR A 528 -34.86 14.30 23.89
CA THR A 528 -36.26 13.87 23.95
C THR A 528 -37.21 15.08 23.96
N GLY A 529 -38.49 14.86 23.62
CA GLY A 529 -39.53 15.88 23.71
C GLY A 529 -39.41 17.04 22.75
N GLY A 530 -38.50 17.00 21.74
CA GLY A 530 -38.35 18.09 20.78
C GLY A 530 -37.64 19.32 21.36
N ALA A 531 -36.86 19.18 22.44
CA ALA A 531 -36.11 20.25 23.09
C ALA A 531 -35.15 20.97 22.11
N ILE A 532 -34.60 20.24 21.14
CA ILE A 532 -33.89 20.75 19.97
C ILE A 532 -34.61 20.24 18.72
N PRO A 533 -34.99 21.10 17.77
CA PRO A 533 -35.56 20.70 16.49
C PRO A 533 -34.61 19.71 15.75
N LYS A 534 -35.18 18.71 15.11
CA LYS A 534 -34.40 17.64 14.43
C LYS A 534 -33.43 18.17 13.39
N GLU A 535 -33.77 19.30 12.73
CA GLU A 535 -32.94 19.96 11.73
C GLU A 535 -31.64 20.57 12.29
N PHE A 536 -31.60 20.91 13.60
CA PHE A 536 -30.42 21.51 14.24
C PHE A 536 -29.49 20.49 14.88
N ILE A 537 -29.93 19.25 15.07
CA ILE A 537 -29.09 18.18 15.65
C ILE A 537 -27.86 17.86 14.79
N PRO A 538 -27.96 17.72 13.45
CA PRO A 538 -26.80 17.57 12.58
C PRO A 538 -25.86 18.79 12.61
N CYS A 539 -26.38 19.98 12.87
CA CYS A 539 -25.58 21.21 12.98
C CYS A 539 -24.71 21.21 14.24
N VAL A 540 -25.24 20.69 15.35
CA VAL A 540 -24.44 20.47 16.58
C VAL A 540 -23.29 19.49 16.31
N ASP A 541 -23.58 18.37 15.66
CA ASP A 541 -22.58 17.39 15.28
C ASP A 541 -21.48 17.97 14.36
N GLN A 542 -21.86 18.72 13.32
CA GLN A 542 -20.91 19.44 12.47
C GLN A 542 -20.07 20.46 13.25
N GLY A 543 -20.64 21.13 14.23
CA GLY A 543 -19.93 22.04 15.13
C GLY A 543 -18.88 21.33 15.98
N ILE A 544 -19.20 20.14 16.49
CA ILE A 544 -18.29 19.29 17.23
C ILE A 544 -17.14 18.82 16.34
N GLN A 545 -17.45 18.27 15.18
CA GLN A 545 -16.45 17.79 14.23
C GLN A 545 -15.48 18.90 13.78
N GLY A 546 -16.00 20.11 13.52
CA GLY A 546 -15.18 21.28 13.23
C GLY A 546 -14.25 21.66 14.39
N ALA A 547 -14.73 21.56 15.63
CA ALA A 547 -13.91 21.82 16.81
C ALA A 547 -12.85 20.74 17.04
N MET A 548 -13.17 19.47 16.75
CA MET A 548 -12.20 18.35 16.80
C MET A 548 -11.01 18.58 15.89
N LEU A 549 -11.23 19.08 14.68
CA LEU A 549 -10.15 19.35 13.73
C LEU A 549 -9.20 20.46 14.20
N SER A 550 -9.72 21.45 14.93
CA SER A 550 -8.93 22.60 15.42
C SER A 550 -8.20 22.32 16.74
N GLY A 551 -8.52 21.21 17.40
CA GLY A 551 -7.97 20.87 18.71
C GLY A 551 -8.48 21.74 19.87
N VAL A 552 -8.11 21.39 21.09
CA VAL A 552 -8.57 22.04 22.31
C VAL A 552 -7.40 22.41 23.23
N LEU A 553 -6.31 21.63 23.21
CA LEU A 553 -5.16 21.76 24.11
C LEU A 553 -3.97 22.46 23.45
N ALA A 554 -3.58 21.98 22.27
CA ALA A 554 -2.41 22.47 21.53
C ALA A 554 -2.66 22.65 20.01
N GLY A 555 -3.91 22.57 19.57
CA GLY A 555 -4.29 22.75 18.18
C GLY A 555 -4.12 21.49 17.33
N TYR A 556 -4.06 20.30 17.93
CA TYR A 556 -4.02 19.04 17.21
C TYR A 556 -5.42 18.41 17.15
N GLN A 557 -5.67 17.66 16.11
CA GLN A 557 -6.95 16.98 15.94
C GLN A 557 -7.29 16.10 17.15
N VAL A 558 -8.51 16.28 17.68
CA VAL A 558 -9.06 15.43 18.74
C VAL A 558 -9.55 14.12 18.13
N VAL A 559 -9.23 12.98 18.75
CA VAL A 559 -9.61 11.64 18.28
C VAL A 559 -10.16 10.80 19.42
N ASP A 560 -10.82 9.70 19.09
CA ASP A 560 -11.34 8.69 20.02
C ASP A 560 -12.27 9.32 21.07
N ILE A 561 -13.29 10.00 20.57
CA ILE A 561 -14.27 10.73 21.37
C ILE A 561 -15.67 10.23 21.10
N LYS A 562 -16.42 10.04 22.18
CA LYS A 562 -17.85 9.80 22.15
C LYS A 562 -18.58 11.04 22.66
N ALA A 563 -19.39 11.64 21.80
CA ALA A 563 -20.16 12.82 22.11
C ALA A 563 -21.65 12.47 22.24
N THR A 564 -22.23 12.68 23.41
CA THR A 564 -23.65 12.43 23.66
C THR A 564 -24.39 13.74 23.87
N LEU A 565 -25.27 14.09 22.94
CA LEU A 565 -26.17 15.22 23.06
C LEU A 565 -27.35 14.83 23.94
N LEU A 566 -27.41 15.41 25.15
CA LEU A 566 -28.40 15.03 26.17
C LEU A 566 -29.68 15.84 26.07
N ASP A 567 -29.56 17.17 25.96
CA ASP A 567 -30.66 18.11 26.04
C ASP A 567 -30.28 19.48 25.44
N GLY A 568 -31.19 20.40 25.38
CA GLY A 568 -30.93 21.75 24.95
C GLY A 568 -32.24 22.59 24.91
N SER A 569 -32.15 23.74 24.31
CA SER A 569 -33.32 24.56 24.01
C SER A 569 -33.10 25.47 22.80
N PHE A 570 -34.15 25.87 22.17
CA PHE A 570 -34.15 26.76 21.03
C PHE A 570 -35.10 27.96 21.24
N HIS A 571 -34.91 28.97 20.43
CA HIS A 571 -35.78 30.12 20.37
C HIS A 571 -36.37 30.25 18.96
N GLU A 572 -37.70 30.36 18.85
CA GLU A 572 -38.44 30.30 17.58
C GLU A 572 -37.95 31.30 16.51
N VAL A 573 -37.42 32.48 16.95
CA VAL A 573 -36.99 33.54 16.03
C VAL A 573 -35.48 33.63 15.89
N ASP A 574 -34.71 33.39 16.98
CA ASP A 574 -33.27 33.65 17.05
C ASP A 574 -32.42 32.38 16.88
N SER A 575 -33.03 31.22 16.83
CA SER A 575 -32.30 29.98 16.54
C SER A 575 -32.07 29.77 15.05
N SER A 576 -30.88 29.28 14.72
CA SER A 576 -30.45 28.98 13.34
C SER A 576 -29.46 27.85 13.33
N GLU A 577 -29.26 27.21 12.17
CA GLU A 577 -28.26 26.18 11.94
C GLU A 577 -26.85 26.64 12.37
N MET A 578 -26.49 27.87 12.00
CA MET A 578 -25.20 28.47 12.38
C MET A 578 -25.06 28.64 13.89
N ALA A 579 -26.13 29.08 14.59
CA ALA A 579 -26.11 29.24 16.04
C ALA A 579 -25.86 27.90 16.75
N PHE A 580 -26.52 26.82 16.32
CA PHE A 580 -26.32 25.48 16.86
C PHE A 580 -24.95 24.90 16.51
N LYS A 581 -24.42 25.17 15.32
CA LYS A 581 -23.05 24.78 14.94
C LYS A 581 -22.00 25.46 15.82
N ILE A 582 -22.14 26.75 16.07
CA ILE A 582 -21.25 27.51 16.97
C ILE A 582 -21.38 26.99 18.42
N CYS A 583 -22.63 26.80 18.89
CA CYS A 583 -22.89 26.30 20.23
C CYS A 583 -22.33 24.90 20.46
N GLY A 584 -22.48 24.01 19.47
CA GLY A 584 -21.88 22.66 19.48
C GLY A 584 -20.36 22.71 19.59
N SER A 585 -19.73 23.58 18.80
CA SER A 585 -18.28 23.81 18.86
C SER A 585 -17.82 24.33 20.23
N MET A 586 -18.54 25.29 20.80
CA MET A 586 -18.25 25.84 22.12
C MET A 586 -18.42 24.80 23.22
N ALA A 587 -19.54 24.08 23.20
CA ALA A 587 -19.83 23.00 24.16
C ALA A 587 -18.76 21.91 24.14
N PHE A 588 -18.33 21.50 22.95
CA PHE A 588 -17.27 20.52 22.80
C PHE A 588 -15.95 21.01 23.42
N LYS A 589 -15.52 22.22 23.10
CA LYS A 589 -14.27 22.79 23.66
C LYS A 589 -14.32 22.89 25.17
N GLU A 590 -15.44 23.36 25.73
CA GLU A 590 -15.63 23.46 27.17
C GLU A 590 -15.63 22.08 27.85
N ALA A 591 -16.31 21.11 27.26
CA ALA A 591 -16.34 19.74 27.77
C ALA A 591 -14.97 19.08 27.74
N CYS A 592 -14.23 19.20 26.64
CA CYS A 592 -12.87 18.65 26.53
C CYS A 592 -11.92 19.26 27.56
N GLN A 593 -12.00 20.59 27.83
CA GLN A 593 -11.18 21.22 28.86
C GLN A 593 -11.46 20.67 30.27
N LYS A 594 -12.72 20.29 30.57
CA LYS A 594 -13.11 19.68 31.85
C LYS A 594 -12.83 18.16 31.90
N ALA A 595 -12.66 17.54 30.74
CA ALA A 595 -12.47 16.10 30.61
C ALA A 595 -11.00 15.63 30.73
N ASP A 596 -10.09 16.48 31.22
CA ASP A 596 -8.66 16.22 31.32
C ASP A 596 -8.02 15.87 29.95
N PRO A 597 -7.90 16.86 29.06
CA PRO A 597 -7.37 16.64 27.73
C PRO A 597 -5.89 16.30 27.74
N VAL A 598 -5.47 15.38 26.88
CA VAL A 598 -4.08 14.91 26.76
C VAL A 598 -3.64 14.86 25.30
N LEU A 599 -2.33 14.99 25.11
CA LEU A 599 -1.71 14.78 23.81
C LEU A 599 -1.35 13.30 23.62
N LEU A 600 -1.56 12.83 22.41
CA LEU A 600 -1.15 11.52 21.94
C LEU A 600 0.02 11.68 20.97
N GLU A 601 1.07 10.86 21.15
CA GLU A 601 2.19 10.76 20.21
C GLU A 601 2.09 9.50 19.39
N PRO A 602 2.45 9.54 18.08
CA PRO A 602 2.48 8.36 17.23
C PRO A 602 3.65 7.47 17.62
N ILE A 603 3.34 6.20 17.81
CA ILE A 603 4.31 5.12 18.05
C ILE A 603 4.51 4.36 16.76
N MET A 604 5.77 4.12 16.47
CA MET A 604 6.20 3.34 15.31
C MET A 604 6.61 1.95 15.77
N LYS A 605 6.17 0.94 15.03
CA LYS A 605 6.74 -0.40 15.11
C LYS A 605 8.06 -0.38 14.35
N VAL A 606 9.15 -0.57 15.06
CA VAL A 606 10.51 -0.54 14.49
C VAL A 606 11.10 -1.93 14.61
N VAL A 607 11.56 -2.48 13.49
CA VAL A 607 12.27 -3.75 13.45
C VAL A 607 13.67 -3.49 12.93
N VAL A 608 14.67 -3.77 13.75
CA VAL A 608 16.09 -3.62 13.40
C VAL A 608 16.69 -4.99 13.18
N THR A 609 17.34 -5.18 12.05
CA THR A 609 18.12 -6.38 11.72
C THR A 609 19.60 -6.02 11.70
N ALA A 610 20.37 -6.62 12.57
CA ALA A 610 21.80 -6.35 12.73
C ALA A 610 22.56 -7.66 13.01
N PRO A 611 23.89 -7.72 12.77
CA PRO A 611 24.69 -8.79 13.32
C PRO A 611 24.55 -8.83 14.85
N ASP A 612 24.55 -10.02 15.44
CA ASP A 612 24.33 -10.23 16.88
C ASP A 612 25.33 -9.48 17.76
N ASP A 613 26.56 -9.28 17.30
CA ASP A 613 27.58 -8.45 17.96
C ASP A 613 27.09 -7.01 18.26
N TYR A 614 26.20 -6.45 17.45
CA TYR A 614 25.66 -5.10 17.62
C TYR A 614 24.31 -5.04 18.35
N MET A 615 23.76 -6.17 18.76
CA MET A 615 22.45 -6.24 19.41
C MET A 615 22.36 -5.33 20.64
N GLY A 616 23.41 -5.35 21.48
CA GLY A 616 23.47 -4.52 22.69
C GLY A 616 23.43 -3.04 22.42
N ASP A 617 24.20 -2.58 21.42
CA ASP A 617 24.25 -1.17 21.01
C ASP A 617 22.93 -0.68 20.42
N VAL A 618 22.30 -1.52 19.61
CA VAL A 618 20.99 -1.24 19.01
C VAL A 618 19.90 -1.15 20.08
N MET A 619 19.85 -2.12 21.00
CA MET A 619 18.89 -2.11 22.12
C MET A 619 19.09 -0.90 23.04
N GLY A 620 20.34 -0.55 23.31
CA GLY A 620 20.69 0.64 24.08
C GLY A 620 20.23 1.93 23.41
N ASP A 621 20.38 2.04 22.08
CA ASP A 621 19.91 3.21 21.32
C ASP A 621 18.37 3.30 21.28
N ILE A 622 17.69 2.19 21.06
CA ILE A 622 16.22 2.13 21.09
C ILE A 622 15.68 2.58 22.47
N ASN A 623 16.27 2.09 23.56
CA ASN A 623 15.88 2.50 24.91
C ASN A 623 16.15 3.99 25.17
N ALA A 624 17.27 4.53 24.70
CA ALA A 624 17.59 5.96 24.79
C ALA A 624 16.57 6.83 24.03
N ARG A 625 15.92 6.29 23.00
CA ARG A 625 14.85 6.92 22.22
C ARG A 625 13.45 6.70 22.81
N ARG A 626 13.34 6.31 24.06
CA ARG A 626 12.07 5.96 24.73
C ARG A 626 11.35 4.77 24.07
N GLY A 627 12.08 3.95 23.32
CA GLY A 627 11.55 2.76 22.69
C GLY A 627 11.31 1.66 23.69
N GLN A 628 10.26 0.88 23.48
CA GLN A 628 9.92 -0.31 24.23
C GLN A 628 10.20 -1.53 23.37
N ILE A 629 11.15 -2.37 23.79
CA ILE A 629 11.47 -3.61 23.08
C ILE A 629 10.34 -4.60 23.32
N VAL A 630 9.77 -5.11 22.23
CA VAL A 630 8.66 -6.08 22.22
C VAL A 630 9.19 -7.50 22.12
N GLY A 631 10.21 -7.72 21.29
CA GLY A 631 10.80 -9.03 21.09
C GLY A 631 12.18 -8.96 20.48
N THR A 632 12.94 -10.04 20.66
CA THR A 632 14.24 -10.23 20.03
C THR A 632 14.34 -11.67 19.55
N ASP A 633 14.90 -11.84 18.35
CA ASP A 633 15.17 -13.15 17.76
C ASP A 633 16.60 -13.16 17.21
N ILE A 634 17.31 -14.23 17.46
CA ILE A 634 18.69 -14.41 16.96
C ILE A 634 18.73 -15.67 16.11
N ARG A 635 19.08 -15.51 14.85
CA ARG A 635 19.24 -16.62 13.92
C ARG A 635 20.51 -16.47 13.10
N ASN A 636 21.33 -17.49 13.10
CA ASN A 636 22.54 -17.56 12.26
C ASN A 636 23.47 -16.33 12.36
N GLY A 637 23.69 -15.80 13.58
CA GLY A 637 24.55 -14.62 13.79
C GLY A 637 23.90 -13.29 13.40
N THR A 638 22.59 -13.29 13.17
CA THR A 638 21.80 -12.08 12.89
C THR A 638 20.74 -11.91 13.97
N ALA A 639 20.75 -10.77 14.64
CA ALA A 639 19.74 -10.37 15.62
C ALA A 639 18.64 -9.54 14.94
N MET A 640 17.41 -9.88 15.23
CA MET A 640 16.23 -9.10 14.86
C MET A 640 15.60 -8.56 16.15
N ILE A 641 15.45 -7.23 16.24
CA ILE A 641 14.94 -6.52 17.40
C ILE A 641 13.66 -5.81 17.00
N GLU A 642 12.55 -6.25 17.57
CA GLU A 642 11.24 -5.61 17.41
C GLU A 642 10.96 -4.68 18.57
N SER A 643 10.55 -3.45 18.29
CA SER A 643 10.32 -2.42 19.31
C SER A 643 9.23 -1.44 18.89
N ASN A 644 8.61 -0.82 19.89
CA ASN A 644 7.70 0.30 19.72
C ASN A 644 8.40 1.59 20.15
N VAL A 645 8.57 2.54 19.22
CA VAL A 645 9.37 3.75 19.46
C VAL A 645 8.57 4.98 19.04
N PRO A 646 8.56 6.05 19.86
CA PRO A 646 7.93 7.31 19.49
C PRO A 646 8.56 7.91 18.22
N LEU A 647 7.74 8.30 17.24
CA LEU A 647 8.19 8.88 15.99
C LEU A 647 9.11 10.10 16.21
N SER A 648 8.80 10.93 17.21
CA SER A 648 9.57 12.13 17.54
C SER A 648 11.05 11.86 17.83
N THR A 649 11.41 10.64 18.20
CA THR A 649 12.79 10.24 18.55
C THR A 649 13.49 9.49 17.43
N MET A 650 12.77 9.19 16.33
CA MET A 650 13.27 8.38 15.22
C MET A 650 13.94 9.20 14.11
N PHE A 651 13.80 10.54 14.13
CA PHE A 651 14.45 11.38 13.12
C PHE A 651 15.98 11.25 13.17
N GLY A 652 16.56 10.99 12.00
CA GLY A 652 18.01 10.74 11.87
C GLY A 652 18.47 9.34 12.31
N TYR A 653 17.53 8.44 12.69
CA TYR A 653 17.86 7.10 13.17
C TYR A 653 18.66 6.28 12.16
N ALA A 654 18.36 6.39 10.86
CA ALA A 654 19.11 5.69 9.81
C ALA A 654 20.62 5.99 9.87
N THR A 655 20.97 7.26 10.08
CA THR A 655 22.38 7.71 10.18
C THR A 655 23.03 7.21 11.46
N ASP A 656 22.31 7.28 12.58
CA ASP A 656 22.82 6.81 13.88
C ASP A 656 23.02 5.29 13.89
N LEU A 657 22.07 4.54 13.33
CA LEU A 657 22.16 3.08 13.21
C LEU A 657 23.34 2.67 12.32
N ARG A 658 23.50 3.30 11.16
CA ARG A 658 24.65 3.05 10.25
C ARG A 658 25.99 3.33 10.93
N SER A 659 26.07 4.43 11.67
CA SER A 659 27.29 4.79 12.41
C SER A 659 27.63 3.76 13.48
N LYS A 660 26.66 3.30 14.26
CA LYS A 660 26.84 2.33 15.35
C LYS A 660 27.13 0.91 14.87
N THR A 661 26.60 0.54 13.72
CA THR A 661 26.72 -0.83 13.17
C THR A 661 27.65 -0.94 11.97
N GLN A 662 28.42 0.08 11.69
CA GLN A 662 29.33 0.16 10.53
C GLN A 662 28.60 -0.13 9.20
N GLY A 663 27.37 0.33 9.07
CA GLY A 663 26.52 0.14 7.91
C GLY A 663 25.95 -1.27 7.73
N ARG A 664 26.12 -2.16 8.72
CA ARG A 664 25.69 -3.57 8.63
C ARG A 664 24.27 -3.82 9.08
N ALA A 665 23.63 -2.87 9.78
CA ALA A 665 22.25 -2.99 10.21
C ALA A 665 21.30 -2.31 9.23
N THR A 666 20.12 -2.87 9.13
CA THR A 666 18.96 -2.30 8.44
C THR A 666 17.82 -2.16 9.42
N TYR A 667 16.88 -1.26 9.15
CA TYR A 667 15.66 -1.18 9.93
C TYR A 667 14.46 -0.92 9.03
N SER A 668 13.31 -1.34 9.51
CA SER A 668 12.01 -0.95 8.97
C SER A 668 11.22 -0.25 10.07
N MET A 669 10.36 0.68 9.68
CA MET A 669 9.53 1.45 10.58
C MET A 669 8.15 1.61 9.96
N GLU A 670 7.12 1.25 10.72
CA GLU A 670 5.73 1.39 10.29
C GLU A 670 4.89 2.04 11.39
N PRO A 671 3.84 2.83 11.06
CA PRO A 671 2.90 3.34 12.04
C PRO A 671 2.23 2.18 12.77
N SER A 672 2.15 2.28 14.11
CA SER A 672 1.50 1.26 14.93
C SER A 672 0.23 1.80 15.59
N HIS A 673 0.40 2.66 16.57
CA HIS A 673 -0.70 3.22 17.35
C HIS A 673 -0.31 4.58 17.94
N PHE A 674 -1.24 5.21 18.62
CA PHE A 674 -0.97 6.42 19.39
C PHE A 674 -0.97 6.09 20.88
N VAL A 675 -0.05 6.70 21.62
CA VAL A 675 -0.01 6.62 23.09
C VAL A 675 0.04 8.00 23.71
N GLU A 676 -0.34 8.07 24.95
CA GLU A 676 -0.32 9.31 25.71
C GLU A 676 1.10 9.85 25.87
N LEU A 677 1.30 11.13 25.52
CA LEU A 677 2.59 11.81 25.64
C LEU A 677 2.94 12.00 27.13
N PRO A 678 4.18 11.73 27.57
CA PRO A 678 4.61 12.00 28.93
C PRO A 678 4.35 13.46 29.35
N LYS A 679 3.84 13.66 30.56
CA LYS A 679 3.34 14.95 31.06
C LYS A 679 4.36 16.10 30.91
N SER A 680 5.64 15.85 31.18
CA SER A 680 6.70 16.85 31.02
C SER A 680 6.89 17.32 29.58
N LEU A 681 6.75 16.41 28.59
CA LEU A 681 6.84 16.72 27.18
C LEU A 681 5.56 17.41 26.69
N GLN A 682 4.40 16.99 27.19
CA GLN A 682 3.13 17.64 26.91
C GLN A 682 3.15 19.11 27.35
N GLU A 683 3.58 19.41 28.57
CA GLU A 683 3.70 20.77 29.09
C GLU A 683 4.66 21.62 28.25
N ALA A 684 5.81 21.06 27.86
CA ALA A 684 6.76 21.75 26.99
C ALA A 684 6.17 22.08 25.62
N LEU A 685 5.44 21.14 25.03
CA LEU A 685 4.82 21.30 23.71
C LEU A 685 3.68 22.33 23.73
N VAL A 686 2.82 22.29 24.73
CA VAL A 686 1.72 23.25 24.91
C VAL A 686 2.28 24.67 25.13
N ASN A 687 3.29 24.81 25.97
CA ASN A 687 3.92 26.10 26.25
C ASN A 687 4.62 26.69 25.01
N SER A 688 5.26 25.86 24.20
CA SER A 688 5.93 26.32 22.98
C SER A 688 4.92 26.90 21.96
N ARG A 689 3.73 26.32 21.85
CA ARG A 689 2.67 26.82 20.96
C ARG A 689 1.93 28.04 21.51
N GLN A 690 1.70 28.11 22.81
CA GLN A 690 1.08 29.27 23.44
C GLN A 690 2.04 30.49 23.49
N GLY A 691 3.37 30.26 23.52
CA GLY A 691 4.37 31.31 23.45
C GLY A 691 4.57 31.92 22.06
N SER A 692 4.20 31.21 20.99
CA SER A 692 4.22 31.73 19.61
C SER A 692 3.04 32.65 19.29
N ASN A 693 2.04 32.72 20.17
CA ASN A 693 0.82 33.56 20.05
C ASN A 693 0.90 34.86 20.87
N LYS A 694 2.11 35.30 21.27
CA LYS A 694 2.31 36.62 21.92
C LYS A 694 3.17 37.54 21.08
#